data_0fccfc841f76f5192e03ab514db8f9e3
#
_entry.id   0fccfc841f76f5192e03ab514db8f9e3
#
_cell.length_a   1.000
_cell.length_b   1.000
_cell.length_c   1.000
_cell.angle_alpha   90.00
_cell.angle_beta   90.00
_cell.angle_gamma   90.00
#
_symmetry.space_group_name_H-M   'P 1'
#
loop_
_entity.id
_entity.type
_entity.pdbx_description
1 polymer ?
#
loop_
_entity_poly.entity_id
_entity_poly.type
_entity_poly.pdbx_seq_one_letter_code
_entity_poly.pdbx_strand_id
1 'polypeptide(L)'
;MVRRKEGGAVTAKIIDLGLAKPAADAPAHSAISIPGIFAGTPEFASPEQFGGVGVDIRSDLYSLGVTLWAMVTGQTPFRGTSAEVMYQHQHAPLPVEQLRDVPKPVVVLLEVLLEKNPARRFQNPTELLGAIPTVTDAIDQGRRITCHSLQRTFSMAPRVETRKPPVRPAPKKISIARLPVTGGDVFGREEDIGFLDDAWANQEVNIVTIVAWGGVGKSTLVNHWLRRMAAEHYRSAQLVFGWSFYRQGTSGGTSTADEFVDTALSWFGDPDPRLGTAWEKGERLAKLVARRRTLLVLDGLEPLQNPPGPQEGRLREPSLQALLRELAAFNQGLCVITTRTPVADIADYERTSAPRRSLEQLSSDAGAKLLRALGVKGDEAELRSVSDEFTGHCLALTLLGSYLSDAYSGDIRCRGDVSGHLGHDVRQGAHARKVMESYQTWFGEGPELSVLRMLGLFDRPASEKALGALPKSPAIFGLTESLTDLSPIAWRTILARLRRARLLAGEDPHNPGQLDTHPLVREYFGEQLRSQQTVAWKECNRRLYHYYQTVAPQLPNSFREMEPLLSAVICGCNACLFREALHEVYIPRIQRGNANFAARRLGARAALLSVLAHFFEHGHWGSPIGNGAEGQSLSAEDRLFILMQAQEYLIDIRGLAAPEALLCSESAAALCHSLDNTRLLCLALRGQWVYTLLTDKASAALQRAEQINSLAQEQDDPTLTIEAYDALACSLYWLGDFEAARQYTTRAVQIWRSGNLQPDVQYSWSPGINCLGYQALSEWHLGEIVTCHTTIAEALTLATELNAAALIQALCLATHLAFYERNPAEVNRLASDLIELTTRHNFAYYMTVGLIYRGWACSASGETAEGLSLIEDGIREYRASGSILGLPFSLTRKAEALHLADRTSEALEAINEAEAFVERTEVRWWSIELHRLRGVFLTAIGAEESKIEASFCAAIRIAKEQKSVSIEKRAEATYAEYCRQKASGSGGCAIRLPL
;
A
#
# COMPACT_ATOMS: atom_id res chain seq x y z
N MET A 1 27.33 -43.54 27.53
CA MET A 1 28.17 -44.55 28.27
C MET A 1 27.34 -45.27 29.32
N VAL A 2 27.31 -46.58 29.29
CA VAL A 2 26.60 -47.41 30.27
C VAL A 2 27.64 -48.04 31.21
N ARG A 3 27.48 -47.87 32.51
CA ARG A 3 28.39 -48.41 33.52
C ARG A 3 27.59 -49.29 34.52
N ARG A 4 28.06 -50.53 34.74
CA ARG A 4 27.54 -51.41 35.77
C ARG A 4 28.24 -51.14 37.10
N LYS A 5 27.50 -50.86 38.15
CA LYS A 5 28.07 -50.70 39.52
C LYS A 5 28.20 -52.09 40.21
N GLU A 6 29.18 -52.19 41.16
CA GLU A 6 29.24 -53.32 42.05
C GLU A 6 27.93 -53.40 42.85
N GLY A 7 27.16 -54.47 42.64
CA GLY A 7 25.82 -54.58 43.17
C GLY A 7 24.72 -54.74 42.10
N GLY A 8 25.09 -54.73 40.77
CA GLY A 8 24.17 -55.09 39.71
C GLY A 8 23.43 -53.86 39.09
N ALA A 9 23.40 -52.69 39.70
CA ALA A 9 22.77 -51.51 39.18
C ALA A 9 23.50 -50.96 37.95
N VAL A 10 22.72 -50.68 36.88
CA VAL A 10 23.20 -50.09 35.62
C VAL A 10 22.92 -48.60 35.62
N THR A 11 23.96 -47.79 35.34
CA THR A 11 23.82 -46.33 35.20
C THR A 11 24.22 -45.96 33.79
N ALA A 12 23.30 -45.28 33.08
CA ALA A 12 23.56 -44.69 31.78
C ALA A 12 23.86 -43.20 31.94
N LYS A 13 24.90 -42.69 31.26
CA LYS A 13 25.23 -41.28 31.16
C LYS A 13 25.26 -40.86 29.70
N ILE A 14 24.59 -39.73 29.39
CA ILE A 14 24.72 -39.10 28.10
C ILE A 14 26.08 -38.36 28.14
N ILE A 15 26.90 -38.60 27.13
CA ILE A 15 28.19 -37.93 26.90
C ILE A 15 28.20 -37.36 25.51
N ASP A 16 28.93 -36.30 25.35
CA ASP A 16 29.05 -35.56 24.06
C ASP A 16 27.79 -34.81 23.64
N LEU A 17 27.61 -33.62 24.25
CA LEU A 17 26.56 -32.68 23.91
C LEU A 17 27.02 -31.62 22.90
N GLY A 18 28.18 -31.83 22.20
CA GLY A 18 28.84 -30.83 21.34
C GLY A 18 27.99 -30.24 20.19
N LEU A 19 26.95 -30.98 19.75
CA LEU A 19 26.02 -30.56 18.71
C LEU A 19 24.60 -30.30 19.24
N ALA A 20 24.38 -30.29 20.55
CA ALA A 20 23.07 -30.04 21.14
C ALA A 20 22.67 -28.56 20.92
N LYS A 21 21.47 -28.37 20.35
CA LYS A 21 20.83 -27.05 20.31
C LYS A 21 20.01 -26.85 21.57
N PRO A 22 20.12 -25.67 22.26
CA PRO A 22 19.24 -25.34 23.37
C PRO A 22 17.77 -25.38 22.92
N ALA A 23 16.87 -25.89 23.78
CA ALA A 23 15.44 -25.66 23.60
C ALA A 23 15.16 -24.15 23.64
N ALA A 24 14.08 -23.71 22.99
CA ALA A 24 13.80 -22.32 22.59
C ALA A 24 13.85 -21.22 23.67
N ASP A 25 14.18 -21.54 24.93
CA ASP A 25 14.16 -20.60 26.07
C ASP A 25 15.55 -20.26 26.65
N ALA A 26 16.66 -20.62 25.98
CA ALA A 26 18.01 -20.28 26.46
C ALA A 26 18.72 -19.27 25.54
N PRO A 27 19.48 -18.29 26.08
CA PRO A 27 20.14 -17.26 25.28
C PRO A 27 21.21 -17.86 24.35
N ALA A 28 21.13 -17.49 23.08
CA ALA A 28 21.97 -17.98 22.02
C ALA A 28 23.45 -17.56 22.18
N HIS A 29 24.33 -18.55 22.38
CA HIS A 29 25.75 -18.37 22.08
C HIS A 29 26.21 -19.44 21.08
N SER A 30 26.76 -18.96 19.97
CA SER A 30 27.50 -19.67 18.91
C SER A 30 26.68 -20.65 18.03
N ALA A 31 26.21 -20.15 16.92
CA ALA A 31 25.82 -20.96 15.77
C ALA A 31 27.08 -21.38 14.97
N ILE A 32 27.47 -22.62 15.05
CA ILE A 32 28.36 -23.26 14.08
C ILE A 32 27.48 -24.15 13.20
N SER A 33 26.86 -23.61 12.17
CA SER A 33 26.27 -24.39 11.10
C SER A 33 26.14 -23.51 9.86
N ILE A 34 26.86 -23.86 8.83
CA ILE A 34 26.73 -23.30 7.48
C ILE A 34 25.45 -23.90 6.86
N PRO A 35 24.53 -23.11 6.30
CA PRO A 35 23.32 -23.65 5.67
C PRO A 35 23.67 -24.57 4.51
N GLY A 36 23.19 -25.82 4.54
CA GLY A 36 23.37 -26.83 3.50
C GLY A 36 24.42 -27.88 3.75
N ILE A 37 25.14 -27.86 4.88
CA ILE A 37 26.09 -28.90 5.23
C ILE A 37 25.57 -29.67 6.46
N PHE A 38 25.42 -31.00 6.32
CA PHE A 38 25.09 -31.89 7.44
C PHE A 38 26.27 -31.95 8.42
N ALA A 39 25.98 -31.61 9.69
CA ALA A 39 26.96 -31.73 10.78
C ALA A 39 26.52 -32.82 11.73
N GLY A 40 27.30 -33.91 11.82
CA GLY A 40 27.03 -35.05 12.70
C GLY A 40 27.56 -36.35 12.13
N THR A 41 27.25 -37.44 12.82
CA THR A 41 27.55 -38.83 12.41
C THR A 41 26.36 -39.37 11.61
N PRO A 42 26.45 -39.55 10.28
CA PRO A 42 25.30 -39.90 9.43
C PRO A 42 24.58 -41.17 9.87
N GLU A 43 25.30 -42.13 10.45
CA GLU A 43 24.77 -43.41 10.87
C GLU A 43 23.69 -43.32 11.98
N PHE A 44 23.66 -42.22 12.73
CA PHE A 44 22.72 -42.00 13.83
C PHE A 44 21.70 -40.90 13.58
N ALA A 45 21.78 -40.25 12.42
CA ALA A 45 20.92 -39.10 12.10
C ALA A 45 19.53 -39.51 11.60
N SER A 46 18.55 -38.67 11.89
CA SER A 46 17.17 -38.91 11.45
C SER A 46 16.94 -38.50 9.97
N PRO A 47 15.94 -39.07 9.29
CA PRO A 47 15.61 -38.75 7.90
C PRO A 47 15.42 -37.23 7.64
N GLU A 48 14.78 -36.53 8.56
CA GLU A 48 14.48 -35.11 8.45
C GLU A 48 15.73 -34.22 8.61
N GLN A 49 16.79 -34.69 9.30
CA GLN A 49 18.06 -33.99 9.42
C GLN A 49 18.79 -33.91 8.06
N PHE A 50 18.56 -34.88 7.18
CA PHE A 50 19.12 -34.87 5.83
C PHE A 50 18.29 -34.02 4.84
N GLY A 51 16.99 -33.90 5.10
CA GLY A 51 16.07 -33.15 4.24
C GLY A 51 16.03 -31.66 4.54
N GLY A 52 16.70 -31.16 5.58
CA GLY A 52 16.71 -29.73 5.96
C GLY A 52 15.34 -29.21 6.47
N VAL A 53 14.41 -30.13 6.82
CA VAL A 53 13.03 -29.80 7.20
C VAL A 53 12.83 -30.08 8.67
N GLY A 54 12.67 -29.06 9.49
CA GLY A 54 12.06 -29.11 10.83
C GLY A 54 12.60 -30.17 11.78
N VAL A 55 13.86 -30.09 12.22
CA VAL A 55 14.44 -30.97 13.25
C VAL A 55 13.87 -30.61 14.63
N ASP A 56 13.25 -31.57 15.31
CA ASP A 56 12.69 -31.39 16.65
C ASP A 56 13.04 -32.60 17.56
N ILE A 57 12.47 -32.68 18.77
CA ILE A 57 12.71 -33.72 19.76
C ILE A 57 12.49 -35.15 19.22
N ARG A 58 11.68 -35.31 18.18
CA ARG A 58 11.42 -36.61 17.53
C ARG A 58 12.60 -37.10 16.70
N SER A 59 13.48 -36.21 16.30
CA SER A 59 14.78 -36.53 15.68
C SER A 59 15.73 -37.17 16.71
N ASP A 60 15.74 -36.66 17.94
CA ASP A 60 16.51 -37.25 19.05
C ASP A 60 15.99 -38.64 19.43
N LEU A 61 14.65 -38.84 19.41
CA LEU A 61 14.03 -40.12 19.63
C LEU A 61 14.39 -41.14 18.53
N TYR A 62 14.51 -40.72 17.29
CA TYR A 62 14.99 -41.54 16.19
C TYR A 62 16.45 -41.96 16.41
N SER A 63 17.33 -41.01 16.75
CA SER A 63 18.74 -41.25 17.05
C SER A 63 18.91 -42.20 18.26
N LEU A 64 18.04 -42.09 19.27
CA LEU A 64 17.96 -43.03 20.37
C LEU A 64 17.57 -44.41 19.88
N GLY A 65 16.61 -44.51 18.95
CA GLY A 65 16.21 -45.80 18.33
C GLY A 65 17.37 -46.46 17.59
N VAL A 66 18.17 -45.70 16.82
CA VAL A 66 19.39 -46.21 16.15
C VAL A 66 20.41 -46.68 17.18
N THR A 67 20.58 -45.92 18.27
CA THR A 67 21.48 -46.27 19.35
C THR A 67 21.07 -47.60 20.02
N LEU A 68 19.77 -47.72 20.34
CA LEU A 68 19.22 -48.98 20.92
C LEU A 68 19.39 -50.17 19.96
N TRP A 69 19.14 -49.94 18.66
CA TRP A 69 19.40 -50.93 17.62
C TRP A 69 20.86 -51.42 17.65
N ALA A 70 21.80 -50.47 17.64
CA ALA A 70 23.23 -50.80 17.71
C ALA A 70 23.63 -51.53 19.03
N MET A 71 22.95 -51.20 20.12
CA MET A 71 23.21 -51.90 21.41
C MET A 71 22.75 -53.34 21.41
N VAL A 72 21.66 -53.70 20.73
CA VAL A 72 21.12 -55.08 20.73
C VAL A 72 21.67 -55.92 19.59
N THR A 73 22.17 -55.30 18.48
CA THR A 73 22.69 -56.02 17.32
C THR A 73 24.21 -55.94 17.18
N GLY A 74 24.85 -54.99 17.91
CA GLY A 74 26.30 -54.70 17.77
C GLY A 74 26.63 -53.84 16.57
N GLN A 75 25.66 -53.38 15.78
CA GLN A 75 25.86 -52.59 14.57
C GLN A 75 24.67 -51.67 14.24
N THR A 76 24.88 -50.54 13.54
CA THR A 76 23.81 -49.67 13.10
C THR A 76 22.91 -50.33 12.02
N PRO A 77 21.60 -49.93 11.90
CA PRO A 77 20.68 -50.56 10.97
C PRO A 77 21.05 -50.31 9.51
N PHE A 78 21.73 -49.23 9.20
CA PHE A 78 22.14 -48.84 7.85
C PHE A 78 23.65 -48.63 7.79
N ARG A 79 24.29 -49.06 6.69
CA ARG A 79 25.74 -49.00 6.48
C ARG A 79 26.11 -48.73 5.05
N GLY A 80 27.30 -48.18 4.84
CA GLY A 80 27.85 -47.85 3.55
C GLY A 80 28.60 -46.53 3.60
N THR A 81 28.76 -45.90 2.47
CA THR A 81 29.27 -44.53 2.35
C THR A 81 28.27 -43.59 3.00
N SER A 82 28.70 -42.35 3.39
CA SER A 82 27.82 -41.35 4.00
C SER A 82 26.58 -41.07 3.15
N ALA A 83 26.71 -41.01 1.84
CA ALA A 83 25.59 -40.80 0.91
C ALA A 83 24.59 -41.99 0.89
N GLU A 84 25.11 -43.19 0.89
CA GLU A 84 24.27 -44.43 0.95
C GLU A 84 23.53 -44.53 2.28
N VAL A 85 24.18 -44.25 3.39
CA VAL A 85 23.57 -44.24 4.72
C VAL A 85 22.46 -43.16 4.79
N MET A 86 22.70 -41.96 4.30
CA MET A 86 21.70 -40.89 4.22
C MET A 86 20.48 -41.33 3.41
N TYR A 87 20.69 -41.92 2.24
CA TYR A 87 19.62 -42.42 1.39
C TYR A 87 18.81 -43.54 2.10
N GLN A 88 19.51 -44.49 2.79
CA GLN A 88 18.88 -45.59 3.48
C GLN A 88 18.04 -45.11 4.68
N HIS A 89 18.51 -44.11 5.44
CA HIS A 89 17.71 -43.51 6.51
C HIS A 89 16.41 -42.86 5.97
N GLN A 90 16.45 -42.28 4.80
CA GLN A 90 15.28 -41.64 4.18
C GLN A 90 14.31 -42.64 3.52
N HIS A 91 14.83 -43.70 2.87
CA HIS A 91 14.04 -44.51 1.94
C HIS A 91 14.04 -46.00 2.18
N ALA A 92 15.08 -46.61 2.77
CA ALA A 92 15.15 -48.03 2.91
C ALA A 92 14.30 -48.57 4.06
N PRO A 93 13.64 -49.71 3.94
CA PRO A 93 12.98 -50.39 5.05
C PRO A 93 13.98 -50.82 6.12
N LEU A 94 13.51 -50.93 7.37
CA LEU A 94 14.34 -51.44 8.46
C LEU A 94 14.71 -52.89 8.23
N PRO A 95 15.99 -53.30 8.42
CA PRO A 95 16.45 -54.65 8.21
C PRO A 95 16.10 -55.54 9.44
N VAL A 96 14.79 -55.76 9.69
CA VAL A 96 14.27 -56.44 10.87
C VAL A 96 14.77 -57.90 11.02
N GLU A 97 15.35 -58.47 9.96
CA GLU A 97 15.99 -59.78 9.98
C GLU A 97 17.22 -59.83 10.92
N GLN A 98 17.86 -58.67 11.15
CA GLN A 98 18.97 -58.54 12.12
C GLN A 98 18.51 -58.61 13.57
N LEU A 99 17.21 -58.60 13.84
CA LEU A 99 16.59 -58.65 15.18
C LEU A 99 15.97 -60.00 15.50
N ARG A 100 16.36 -61.10 14.81
CA ARG A 100 15.75 -62.43 14.99
C ARG A 100 15.87 -62.96 16.41
N ASP A 101 16.96 -62.64 17.09
CA ASP A 101 17.22 -63.06 18.46
C ASP A 101 16.78 -62.07 19.54
N VAL A 102 16.14 -60.96 19.12
CA VAL A 102 15.65 -59.91 20.01
C VAL A 102 14.19 -60.18 20.38
N PRO A 103 13.79 -60.02 21.67
CA PRO A 103 12.39 -60.19 22.07
C PRO A 103 11.44 -59.32 21.21
N LYS A 104 10.35 -59.95 20.71
CA LYS A 104 9.39 -59.29 19.83
C LYS A 104 8.87 -57.92 20.33
N PRO A 105 8.58 -57.73 21.65
CA PRO A 105 8.18 -56.40 22.15
C PRO A 105 9.24 -55.32 21.97
N VAL A 106 10.55 -55.66 22.02
CA VAL A 106 11.67 -54.73 21.75
C VAL A 106 11.74 -54.40 20.27
N VAL A 107 11.53 -55.39 19.39
CA VAL A 107 11.46 -55.15 17.93
C VAL A 107 10.38 -54.13 17.61
N VAL A 108 9.18 -54.28 18.17
CA VAL A 108 8.06 -53.34 17.99
C VAL A 108 8.41 -51.92 18.50
N LEU A 109 9.10 -51.83 19.63
CA LEU A 109 9.56 -50.55 20.15
C LEU A 109 10.54 -49.85 19.17
N LEU A 110 11.48 -50.59 18.61
CA LEU A 110 12.45 -50.13 17.63
C LEU A 110 11.76 -49.72 16.32
N GLU A 111 10.78 -50.45 15.84
CA GLU A 111 9.99 -50.11 14.67
C GLU A 111 9.27 -48.76 14.83
N VAL A 112 8.71 -48.47 16.01
CA VAL A 112 8.04 -47.18 16.29
C VAL A 112 9.05 -46.03 16.40
N LEU A 113 10.21 -46.25 17.04
CA LEU A 113 11.25 -45.23 17.17
C LEU A 113 11.88 -44.88 15.83
N LEU A 114 12.07 -45.86 14.95
CA LEU A 114 12.75 -45.77 13.67
C LEU A 114 11.79 -45.54 12.48
N GLU A 115 10.52 -45.21 12.75
CA GLU A 115 9.57 -44.81 11.71
C GLU A 115 10.10 -43.62 10.90
N LYS A 116 9.98 -43.69 9.57
CA LYS A 116 10.51 -42.66 8.69
C LYS A 116 9.76 -41.34 8.84
N ASN A 117 8.44 -41.42 9.02
CA ASN A 117 7.61 -40.24 9.25
C ASN A 117 7.63 -39.84 10.74
N PRO A 118 8.13 -38.65 11.11
CA PRO A 118 8.16 -38.20 12.52
C PRO A 118 6.79 -38.19 13.21
N ALA A 119 5.69 -38.04 12.47
CA ALA A 119 4.34 -38.04 13.01
C ALA A 119 3.88 -39.45 13.48
N ARG A 120 4.56 -40.49 13.07
CA ARG A 120 4.25 -41.89 13.46
C ARG A 120 5.17 -42.44 14.56
N ARG A 121 6.16 -41.62 15.01
CA ARG A 121 7.01 -41.94 16.15
C ARG A 121 6.35 -41.52 17.46
N PHE A 122 7.01 -41.83 18.59
CA PHE A 122 6.71 -41.13 19.84
C PHE A 122 6.88 -39.63 19.66
N GLN A 123 5.94 -38.84 20.15
CA GLN A 123 5.95 -37.42 19.94
C GLN A 123 6.80 -36.64 20.95
N ASN A 124 7.11 -37.27 22.08
CA ASN A 124 7.95 -36.71 23.14
C ASN A 124 8.54 -37.85 24.01
N PRO A 125 9.57 -37.57 24.82
CA PRO A 125 10.18 -38.57 25.72
C PRO A 125 9.22 -39.15 26.75
N THR A 126 8.20 -38.42 27.17
CA THR A 126 7.22 -38.88 28.15
C THR A 126 6.36 -40.02 27.59
N GLU A 127 6.01 -39.99 26.32
CA GLU A 127 5.32 -41.05 25.62
C GLU A 127 6.17 -42.34 25.56
N LEU A 128 7.45 -42.18 25.23
CA LEU A 128 8.40 -43.28 25.22
C LEU A 128 8.56 -43.90 26.62
N LEU A 129 8.71 -43.07 27.65
CA LEU A 129 8.80 -43.54 29.05
C LEU A 129 7.54 -44.26 29.48
N GLY A 130 6.35 -43.81 29.06
CA GLY A 130 5.08 -44.48 29.33
C GLY A 130 4.93 -45.83 28.60
N ALA A 131 5.63 -46.03 27.46
CA ALA A 131 5.63 -47.29 26.72
C ALA A 131 6.51 -48.39 27.32
N ILE A 132 7.59 -48.00 27.99
CA ILE A 132 8.60 -48.93 28.53
C ILE A 132 7.96 -49.98 29.45
N PRO A 133 7.08 -49.67 30.45
CA PRO A 133 6.44 -50.68 31.28
C PRO A 133 5.66 -51.69 30.46
N THR A 134 4.90 -51.27 29.44
CA THR A 134 4.13 -52.16 28.55
C THR A 134 5.03 -53.12 27.79
N VAL A 135 6.20 -52.63 27.33
CA VAL A 135 7.19 -53.47 26.64
C VAL A 135 7.81 -54.47 27.62
N THR A 136 8.16 -54.02 28.84
CA THR A 136 8.74 -54.86 29.88
C THR A 136 7.78 -55.97 30.32
N ASP A 137 6.53 -55.64 30.64
CA ASP A 137 5.48 -56.57 31.00
C ASP A 137 5.19 -57.57 29.86
N ALA A 138 5.26 -57.15 28.62
CA ALA A 138 5.08 -58.04 27.48
C ALA A 138 6.24 -59.02 27.30
N ILE A 139 7.46 -58.62 27.65
CA ILE A 139 8.63 -59.50 27.67
C ILE A 139 8.45 -60.53 28.80
N ASP A 140 8.17 -60.10 30.04
CA ASP A 140 8.06 -60.92 31.20
C ASP A 140 6.93 -61.96 31.11
N GLN A 141 5.83 -61.61 30.46
CA GLN A 141 4.64 -62.41 30.27
C GLN A 141 4.59 -63.19 28.92
N GLY A 142 5.62 -63.05 28.08
CA GLY A 142 5.65 -63.69 26.75
C GLY A 142 4.54 -63.19 25.79
N ARG A 143 3.94 -62.05 26.02
CA ARG A 143 2.83 -61.50 25.20
C ARG A 143 3.33 -60.87 23.95
N ARG A 144 2.56 -61.03 22.88
CA ARG A 144 2.79 -60.26 21.64
C ARG A 144 2.14 -58.88 21.71
N ILE A 145 2.88 -57.84 21.37
CA ILE A 145 2.36 -56.52 21.16
C ILE A 145 2.55 -56.13 19.70
N THR A 146 1.79 -55.16 19.22
CA THR A 146 1.88 -54.57 17.86
C THR A 146 2.16 -53.09 17.95
N CYS A 147 2.73 -52.52 16.90
CA CYS A 147 2.94 -51.05 16.82
C CYS A 147 1.67 -50.27 17.15
N HIS A 148 0.52 -50.74 16.63
CA HIS A 148 -0.77 -50.12 16.90
C HIS A 148 -1.24 -50.26 18.37
N SER A 149 -0.97 -51.41 19.01
CA SER A 149 -1.29 -51.61 20.44
C SER A 149 -0.38 -50.75 21.32
N LEU A 150 0.90 -50.66 20.99
CA LEU A 150 1.85 -49.81 21.69
C LEU A 150 1.48 -48.33 21.57
N GLN A 151 1.06 -47.87 20.39
CA GLN A 151 0.56 -46.50 20.14
C GLN A 151 -0.78 -46.24 20.85
N ARG A 152 -1.68 -47.21 20.97
CA ARG A 152 -2.95 -47.07 21.73
C ARG A 152 -2.75 -46.94 23.24
N THR A 153 -1.71 -47.52 23.81
CA THR A 153 -1.39 -47.43 25.24
C THR A 153 -1.08 -45.97 25.67
N PHE A 154 -0.64 -45.12 24.75
CA PHE A 154 -0.43 -43.68 25.02
C PHE A 154 -1.74 -42.90 25.00
N SER A 155 -2.75 -43.38 24.30
CA SER A 155 -4.08 -42.75 24.22
C SER A 155 -4.99 -43.07 25.42
N MET A 156 -4.61 -44.00 26.31
CA MET A 156 -5.45 -44.49 27.40
C MET A 156 -4.84 -44.36 28.81
N ALA A 157 -4.05 -43.37 29.12
CA ALA A 157 -3.77 -43.00 30.50
C ALA A 157 -5.03 -42.34 31.12
N PRO A 158 -5.42 -42.66 32.43
CA PRO A 158 -6.64 -42.15 33.01
C PRO A 158 -6.64 -40.62 33.05
N ARG A 159 -7.55 -40.02 32.30
CA ARG A 159 -7.83 -38.58 32.32
C ARG A 159 -8.40 -38.23 33.68
N VAL A 160 -7.60 -37.55 34.50
CA VAL A 160 -8.12 -36.57 35.41
C VAL A 160 -8.64 -35.43 34.51
N GLU A 161 -9.94 -35.21 34.54
CA GLU A 161 -10.59 -34.17 33.73
C GLU A 161 -10.14 -32.77 34.20
N THR A 162 -9.02 -32.31 33.69
CA THR A 162 -8.84 -30.92 33.40
C THR A 162 -8.91 -30.80 31.89
N ARG A 163 -9.99 -30.20 31.34
CA ARG A 163 -10.15 -29.89 29.94
C ARG A 163 -8.96 -29.04 29.48
N LYS A 164 -7.90 -29.67 28.97
CA LYS A 164 -6.94 -28.99 28.12
C LYS A 164 -7.62 -28.76 26.75
N PRO A 165 -7.60 -27.53 26.22
CA PRO A 165 -8.12 -27.30 24.89
C PRO A 165 -7.35 -28.16 23.86
N PRO A 166 -7.98 -28.53 22.72
CA PRO A 166 -7.34 -29.33 21.69
C PRO A 166 -6.03 -28.69 21.23
N VAL A 167 -4.95 -29.49 21.15
CA VAL A 167 -3.65 -28.99 20.64
C VAL A 167 -3.87 -28.53 19.22
N ARG A 168 -3.88 -27.21 19.05
CA ARG A 168 -4.08 -26.56 17.76
C ARG A 168 -2.77 -26.67 16.96
N PRO A 169 -2.79 -27.04 15.68
CA PRO A 169 -1.57 -27.12 14.88
C PRO A 169 -0.92 -25.72 14.79
N ALA A 170 0.39 -25.67 15.00
CA ALA A 170 1.16 -24.45 14.85
C ALA A 170 1.18 -23.98 13.38
N PRO A 171 1.30 -22.68 13.11
CA PRO A 171 1.40 -22.15 11.75
C PRO A 171 2.56 -22.78 10.97
N LYS A 172 2.33 -23.03 9.68
CA LYS A 172 3.35 -23.56 8.78
C LYS A 172 4.47 -22.57 8.51
N LYS A 173 4.16 -21.26 8.57
CA LYS A 173 5.10 -20.17 8.28
C LYS A 173 4.68 -18.91 9.05
N ILE A 174 5.65 -18.23 9.67
CA ILE A 174 5.43 -17.00 10.45
C ILE A 174 6.44 -15.96 9.98
N SER A 175 5.98 -14.73 9.77
CA SER A 175 6.81 -13.57 9.48
C SER A 175 6.21 -12.33 10.16
N ILE A 176 6.74 -11.94 11.30
CA ILE A 176 6.32 -10.76 12.07
C ILE A 176 7.47 -9.78 12.34
N ALA A 177 8.64 -10.06 11.77
CA ALA A 177 9.85 -9.26 11.96
C ALA A 177 9.77 -7.80 11.46
N ARG A 178 8.73 -7.47 10.72
CA ARG A 178 8.47 -6.10 10.22
C ARG A 178 7.47 -5.32 11.08
N LEU A 179 6.94 -5.92 12.14
CA LEU A 179 6.11 -5.20 13.12
C LEU A 179 7.00 -4.48 14.13
N PRO A 180 6.57 -3.31 14.64
CA PRO A 180 7.36 -2.56 15.60
C PRO A 180 7.49 -3.32 16.92
N VAL A 181 8.64 -3.26 17.57
CA VAL A 181 8.82 -3.82 18.91
C VAL A 181 8.15 -2.89 19.93
N THR A 182 7.15 -3.40 20.64
CA THR A 182 6.39 -2.64 21.64
C THR A 182 6.55 -3.23 23.04
N GLY A 183 6.20 -2.45 24.06
CA GLY A 183 6.17 -2.92 25.46
C GLY A 183 5.29 -4.17 25.65
N GLY A 184 5.56 -4.91 26.75
CA GLY A 184 4.89 -6.19 27.04
C GLY A 184 3.49 -6.08 27.60
N ASP A 185 3.26 -5.05 28.43
CA ASP A 185 2.05 -4.96 29.24
C ASP A 185 1.04 -3.98 28.64
N VAL A 186 -0.22 -4.33 28.73
CA VAL A 186 -1.38 -3.55 28.27
C VAL A 186 -2.34 -3.40 29.44
N PHE A 187 -2.86 -2.20 29.65
CA PHE A 187 -3.71 -1.86 30.78
C PHE A 187 -5.07 -1.34 30.30
N GLY A 188 -6.17 -1.87 30.86
CA GLY A 188 -7.54 -1.44 30.56
C GLY A 188 -7.97 -1.63 29.11
N ARG A 189 -7.51 -2.71 28.48
CA ARG A 189 -7.78 -3.06 27.08
C ARG A 189 -8.42 -4.43 26.92
N GLU A 190 -9.01 -4.92 27.98
CA GLU A 190 -9.61 -6.27 28.04
C GLU A 190 -10.72 -6.42 26.99
N GLU A 191 -11.57 -5.37 26.81
CA GLU A 191 -12.63 -5.35 25.81
C GLU A 191 -12.08 -5.30 24.38
N ASP A 192 -11.01 -4.53 24.16
CA ASP A 192 -10.40 -4.40 22.84
C ASP A 192 -9.70 -5.71 22.43
N ILE A 193 -9.11 -6.40 23.40
CA ILE A 193 -8.53 -7.76 23.19
C ILE A 193 -9.65 -8.77 22.94
N GLY A 194 -10.77 -8.69 23.69
CA GLY A 194 -11.96 -9.50 23.48
C GLY A 194 -12.51 -9.34 22.08
N PHE A 195 -12.60 -8.12 21.59
CA PHE A 195 -13.03 -7.82 20.21
C PHE A 195 -12.15 -8.50 19.15
N LEU A 196 -10.83 -8.51 19.34
CA LEU A 196 -9.90 -9.22 18.44
C LEU A 196 -10.05 -10.74 18.55
N ASP A 197 -10.28 -11.27 19.76
CA ASP A 197 -10.52 -12.68 20.01
C ASP A 197 -11.83 -13.14 19.34
N ASP A 198 -12.90 -12.37 19.47
CA ASP A 198 -14.20 -12.64 18.86
C ASP A 198 -14.11 -12.57 17.33
N ALA A 199 -13.43 -11.57 16.78
CA ALA A 199 -13.21 -11.44 15.37
C ALA A 199 -12.42 -12.63 14.77
N TRP A 200 -11.40 -13.11 15.47
CA TRP A 200 -10.67 -14.30 15.04
C TRP A 200 -11.52 -15.59 15.12
N ALA A 201 -12.45 -15.67 16.07
CA ALA A 201 -13.34 -16.81 16.24
C ALA A 201 -14.49 -16.82 15.22
N ASN A 202 -14.94 -15.65 14.79
CA ASN A 202 -16.04 -15.47 13.84
C ASN A 202 -15.54 -15.58 12.39
N GLN A 203 -16.03 -16.58 11.64
CA GLN A 203 -15.64 -16.79 10.24
C GLN A 203 -16.28 -15.80 9.25
N GLU A 204 -17.26 -15.03 9.69
CA GLU A 204 -17.87 -13.97 8.87
C GLU A 204 -17.08 -12.66 8.92
N VAL A 205 -16.14 -12.53 9.86
CA VAL A 205 -15.27 -11.36 9.97
C VAL A 205 -13.98 -11.60 9.22
N ASN A 206 -13.76 -10.85 8.17
CA ASN A 206 -12.64 -10.97 7.24
C ASN A 206 -11.51 -9.98 7.57
N ILE A 207 -11.89 -8.74 7.97
CA ILE A 207 -10.97 -7.66 8.31
C ILE A 207 -11.41 -7.03 9.64
N VAL A 208 -10.45 -6.57 10.43
CA VAL A 208 -10.69 -5.70 11.59
C VAL A 208 -9.83 -4.46 11.46
N THR A 209 -10.44 -3.28 11.63
CA THR A 209 -9.71 -2.02 11.62
C THR A 209 -9.71 -1.38 13.01
N ILE A 210 -8.51 -1.21 13.62
CA ILE A 210 -8.29 -0.49 14.86
C ILE A 210 -7.92 0.96 14.54
N VAL A 211 -8.79 1.91 14.90
CA VAL A 211 -8.60 3.33 14.60
C VAL A 211 -8.33 4.10 15.89
N ALA A 212 -7.25 4.87 15.93
CA ALA A 212 -6.94 5.80 17.02
C ALA A 212 -5.82 6.77 16.63
N TRP A 213 -5.72 7.85 17.38
CA TRP A 213 -4.62 8.83 17.28
C TRP A 213 -3.24 8.21 17.56
N GLY A 214 -2.18 8.94 17.22
CA GLY A 214 -0.81 8.54 17.52
C GLY A 214 -0.56 8.43 19.03
N GLY A 215 0.18 7.40 19.48
CA GLY A 215 0.55 7.23 20.88
C GLY A 215 -0.51 6.63 21.82
N VAL A 216 -1.71 6.31 21.33
CA VAL A 216 -2.80 5.68 22.14
C VAL A 216 -2.53 4.20 22.42
N GLY A 217 -1.66 3.55 21.64
CA GLY A 217 -1.26 2.16 21.89
C GLY A 217 -1.81 1.12 20.92
N LYS A 218 -2.23 1.49 19.69
CA LYS A 218 -2.73 0.55 18.65
C LYS A 218 -1.78 -0.63 18.39
N SER A 219 -0.55 -0.33 18.01
CA SER A 219 0.46 -1.36 17.70
C SER A 219 0.82 -2.19 18.94
N THR A 220 0.80 -1.58 20.14
CA THR A 220 1.02 -2.27 21.42
C THR A 220 -0.10 -3.27 21.72
N LEU A 221 -1.36 -2.88 21.50
CA LEU A 221 -2.53 -3.75 21.65
C LEU A 221 -2.43 -4.97 20.73
N VAL A 222 -2.20 -4.73 19.43
CA VAL A 222 -2.10 -5.80 18.42
C VAL A 222 -0.91 -6.73 18.72
N ASN A 223 0.25 -6.20 19.08
CA ASN A 223 1.41 -7.01 19.45
C ASN A 223 1.21 -7.81 20.74
N HIS A 224 0.52 -7.24 21.72
CA HIS A 224 0.15 -7.98 22.94
C HIS A 224 -0.81 -9.13 22.59
N TRP A 225 -1.82 -8.88 21.77
CA TRP A 225 -2.73 -9.91 21.28
C TRP A 225 -2.00 -10.99 20.48
N LEU A 226 -1.06 -10.60 19.59
CA LEU A 226 -0.23 -11.57 18.84
C LEU A 226 0.62 -12.46 19.76
N ARG A 227 1.17 -11.92 20.87
CA ARG A 227 1.90 -12.75 21.86
C ARG A 227 0.98 -13.75 22.53
N ARG A 228 -0.26 -13.38 22.87
CA ARG A 228 -1.26 -14.32 23.38
C ARG A 228 -1.61 -15.39 22.33
N MET A 229 -1.80 -14.97 21.07
CA MET A 229 -2.00 -15.89 19.96
C MET A 229 -0.84 -16.86 19.80
N ALA A 230 0.40 -16.37 19.90
CA ALA A 230 1.60 -17.21 19.82
C ALA A 230 1.69 -18.23 20.95
N ALA A 231 1.37 -17.84 22.20
CA ALA A 231 1.33 -18.76 23.35
C ALA A 231 0.29 -19.88 23.15
N GLU A 232 -0.74 -19.66 22.33
CA GLU A 232 -1.78 -20.62 21.98
C GLU A 232 -1.59 -21.20 20.57
N HIS A 233 -0.35 -21.25 20.07
CA HIS A 233 0.01 -21.71 18.72
C HIS A 233 -0.81 -21.03 17.62
N TYR A 234 -1.06 -19.72 17.76
CA TYR A 234 -1.85 -18.88 16.84
C TYR A 234 -3.25 -19.43 16.55
N ARG A 235 -3.82 -20.16 17.50
CA ARG A 235 -5.22 -20.66 17.46
C ARG A 235 -5.63 -21.24 16.11
N SER A 236 -4.81 -22.12 15.54
CA SER A 236 -5.01 -22.79 14.24
C SER A 236 -4.85 -21.89 13.01
N ALA A 237 -4.22 -20.73 13.11
CA ALA A 237 -3.73 -20.04 11.94
C ALA A 237 -2.75 -20.94 11.18
N GLN A 238 -2.87 -21.00 9.87
CA GLN A 238 -1.94 -21.77 9.03
C GLN A 238 -0.72 -20.95 8.63
N LEU A 239 -0.92 -19.64 8.45
CA LEU A 239 0.11 -18.67 8.10
C LEU A 239 -0.08 -17.42 8.97
N VAL A 240 1.02 -16.78 9.36
CA VAL A 240 1.02 -15.52 10.08
C VAL A 240 1.98 -14.55 9.39
N PHE A 241 1.48 -13.41 8.93
CA PHE A 241 2.29 -12.40 8.27
C PHE A 241 1.96 -11.01 8.83
N GLY A 242 2.99 -10.29 9.28
CA GLY A 242 2.86 -8.94 9.80
C GLY A 242 3.75 -7.95 9.08
N TRP A 243 3.23 -6.78 8.79
CA TRP A 243 3.91 -5.68 8.14
C TRP A 243 3.53 -4.34 8.74
N SER A 244 4.49 -3.45 8.96
CA SER A 244 4.23 -2.07 9.34
C SER A 244 4.59 -1.13 8.21
N PHE A 245 3.64 -0.24 7.88
CA PHE A 245 3.81 0.84 6.89
C PHE A 245 4.33 2.12 7.51
N TYR A 246 4.57 2.10 8.81
CA TYR A 246 4.93 3.29 9.53
C TYR A 246 6.31 3.79 9.09
N ARG A 247 6.29 4.79 8.22
CA ARG A 247 7.45 5.60 7.86
C ARG A 247 7.17 7.01 8.36
N GLN A 248 7.99 7.50 9.25
CA GLN A 248 8.02 8.92 9.58
C GLN A 248 9.22 9.55 8.93
N GLY A 249 8.96 10.35 7.97
CA GLY A 249 9.90 11.30 7.41
C GLY A 249 9.18 12.61 7.20
N THR A 250 9.84 13.68 7.48
CA THR A 250 9.56 15.06 7.14
C THR A 250 8.50 15.22 6.04
N SER A 251 7.50 16.04 6.31
CA SER A 251 6.46 16.54 5.43
C SER A 251 6.76 16.37 3.93
N GLY A 252 6.13 15.37 3.29
CA GLY A 252 6.15 15.20 1.84
C GLY A 252 6.53 13.83 1.28
N GLY A 253 7.05 12.90 2.08
CA GLY A 253 7.42 11.56 1.62
C GLY A 253 6.20 10.65 1.42
N THR A 254 5.92 10.21 0.19
CA THR A 254 4.90 9.21 -0.07
C THR A 254 5.46 7.81 0.21
N SER A 255 4.95 7.14 1.27
CA SER A 255 5.14 5.70 1.44
C SER A 255 4.49 4.97 0.27
N THR A 256 5.11 3.91 -0.24
CA THR A 256 4.53 3.05 -1.27
C THR A 256 4.26 1.66 -0.72
N ALA A 257 3.22 1.01 -1.24
CA ALA A 257 2.90 -0.37 -0.88
C ALA A 257 3.74 -1.40 -1.64
N ASP A 258 4.53 -0.99 -2.62
CA ASP A 258 5.21 -1.91 -3.55
C ASP A 258 6.15 -2.88 -2.83
N GLU A 259 6.95 -2.41 -1.86
CA GLU A 259 7.84 -3.28 -1.09
C GLU A 259 7.06 -4.34 -0.30
N PHE A 260 5.93 -3.94 0.29
CA PHE A 260 5.04 -4.86 1.00
C PHE A 260 4.50 -5.92 0.05
N VAL A 261 3.93 -5.49 -1.07
CA VAL A 261 3.25 -6.37 -2.02
C VAL A 261 4.22 -7.37 -2.63
N ASP A 262 5.39 -6.94 -3.11
CA ASP A 262 6.40 -7.82 -3.68
C ASP A 262 6.95 -8.81 -2.65
N THR A 263 7.20 -8.34 -1.41
CA THR A 263 7.67 -9.19 -0.31
C THR A 263 6.59 -10.19 0.09
N ALA A 264 5.34 -9.75 0.23
CA ALA A 264 4.23 -10.61 0.62
C ALA A 264 3.93 -11.66 -0.47
N LEU A 265 3.85 -11.27 -1.75
CA LEU A 265 3.66 -12.21 -2.87
C LEU A 265 4.73 -13.31 -2.85
N SER A 266 6.00 -12.92 -2.74
CA SER A 266 7.12 -13.87 -2.65
C SER A 266 6.99 -14.78 -1.42
N TRP A 267 6.62 -14.20 -0.27
CA TRP A 267 6.47 -14.96 0.97
C TRP A 267 5.30 -15.94 0.92
N PHE A 268 4.18 -15.57 0.32
CA PHE A 268 3.01 -16.44 0.12
C PHE A 268 3.20 -17.45 -1.01
N GLY A 269 4.28 -17.34 -1.80
CA GLY A 269 4.66 -18.31 -2.81
C GLY A 269 4.11 -18.02 -4.21
N ASP A 270 3.97 -16.74 -4.57
CA ASP A 270 3.71 -16.33 -5.95
C ASP A 270 4.93 -16.69 -6.82
N PRO A 271 4.73 -17.33 -7.97
CA PRO A 271 5.85 -17.74 -8.82
C PRO A 271 6.59 -16.57 -9.48
N ASP A 272 5.92 -15.45 -9.69
CA ASP A 272 6.51 -14.22 -10.23
C ASP A 272 5.91 -12.98 -9.54
N PRO A 273 6.43 -12.58 -8.37
CA PRO A 273 5.92 -11.45 -7.62
C PRO A 273 5.96 -10.10 -8.35
N ARG A 274 6.78 -10.00 -9.40
CA ARG A 274 6.98 -8.76 -10.15
C ARG A 274 6.05 -8.62 -11.35
N LEU A 275 5.43 -9.70 -11.78
CA LEU A 275 4.55 -9.72 -12.96
C LEU A 275 3.23 -8.97 -12.68
N GLY A 276 2.78 -8.20 -13.65
CA GLY A 276 1.46 -7.55 -13.67
C GLY A 276 1.45 -6.16 -13.05
N THR A 277 0.30 -5.52 -13.15
CA THR A 277 0.02 -4.19 -12.60
C THR A 277 -0.06 -4.22 -11.07
N ALA A 278 -0.02 -3.05 -10.43
CA ALA A 278 -0.19 -2.93 -8.98
C ALA A 278 -1.53 -3.56 -8.53
N TRP A 279 -2.62 -3.34 -9.27
CA TRP A 279 -3.91 -3.93 -8.98
C TRP A 279 -3.90 -5.46 -9.04
N GLU A 280 -3.40 -6.03 -10.15
CA GLU A 280 -3.29 -7.49 -10.31
C GLU A 280 -2.43 -8.15 -9.25
N LYS A 281 -1.35 -7.49 -8.83
CA LYS A 281 -0.53 -7.94 -7.69
C LYS A 281 -1.34 -7.98 -6.41
N GLY A 282 -2.17 -6.96 -6.15
CA GLY A 282 -3.08 -6.91 -5.00
C GLY A 282 -4.09 -8.05 -4.99
N GLU A 283 -4.76 -8.30 -6.14
CA GLU A 283 -5.69 -9.42 -6.30
C GLU A 283 -5.03 -10.78 -6.12
N ARG A 284 -3.85 -10.98 -6.71
CA ARG A 284 -3.09 -12.23 -6.52
C ARG A 284 -2.71 -12.45 -5.07
N LEU A 285 -2.27 -11.39 -4.40
CA LEU A 285 -1.95 -11.45 -2.97
C LEU A 285 -3.18 -11.78 -2.14
N ALA A 286 -4.31 -11.16 -2.40
CA ALA A 286 -5.58 -11.46 -1.73
C ALA A 286 -5.96 -12.93 -1.89
N LYS A 287 -5.90 -13.46 -3.13
CA LYS A 287 -6.17 -14.89 -3.42
C LYS A 287 -5.22 -15.83 -2.66
N LEU A 288 -3.95 -15.47 -2.53
CA LEU A 288 -2.96 -16.27 -1.79
C LEU A 288 -3.21 -16.23 -0.28
N VAL A 289 -3.57 -15.08 0.27
CA VAL A 289 -3.92 -14.89 1.68
C VAL A 289 -5.20 -15.64 2.01
N ALA A 290 -6.24 -15.46 1.21
CA ALA A 290 -7.58 -16.02 1.45
C ALA A 290 -7.66 -17.55 1.27
N ARG A 291 -6.72 -18.20 0.57
CA ARG A 291 -6.70 -19.66 0.36
C ARG A 291 -6.49 -20.47 1.63
N ARG A 292 -6.02 -19.86 2.70
CA ARG A 292 -5.65 -20.51 3.95
C ARG A 292 -6.11 -19.67 5.12
N ARG A 293 -6.31 -20.26 6.28
CA ARG A 293 -6.58 -19.52 7.51
C ARG A 293 -5.34 -18.73 7.90
N THR A 294 -5.21 -17.53 7.32
CA THR A 294 -4.07 -16.63 7.47
C THR A 294 -4.39 -15.54 8.48
N LEU A 295 -3.46 -15.26 9.39
CA LEU A 295 -3.47 -14.03 10.18
C LEU A 295 -2.55 -13.03 9.49
N LEU A 296 -3.15 -12.01 8.88
CA LEU A 296 -2.45 -10.89 8.25
C LEU A 296 -2.54 -9.66 9.15
N VAL A 297 -1.43 -9.02 9.47
CA VAL A 297 -1.40 -7.78 10.27
C VAL A 297 -0.77 -6.68 9.46
N LEU A 298 -1.52 -5.60 9.25
CA LEU A 298 -1.11 -4.39 8.53
C LEU A 298 -1.10 -3.22 9.50
N ASP A 299 0.07 -2.90 10.03
CA ASP A 299 0.23 -1.89 11.06
C ASP A 299 0.59 -0.52 10.46
N GLY A 300 -0.11 0.53 10.90
CA GLY A 300 0.21 1.91 10.54
C GLY A 300 -0.12 2.25 9.08
N LEU A 301 -1.38 2.10 8.65
CA LEU A 301 -1.78 2.28 7.24
C LEU A 301 -1.92 3.76 6.82
N GLU A 302 -1.96 4.70 7.77
CA GLU A 302 -2.20 6.12 7.52
C GLU A 302 -1.29 6.80 6.48
N PRO A 303 0.00 6.45 6.33
CA PRO A 303 0.84 7.08 5.30
C PRO A 303 0.40 6.77 3.86
N LEU A 304 -0.41 5.74 3.68
CA LEU A 304 -0.92 5.28 2.39
C LEU A 304 -2.35 5.75 2.12
N GLN A 305 -2.95 6.51 3.04
CA GLN A 305 -4.29 7.07 2.91
C GLN A 305 -4.25 8.53 2.45
N ASN A 306 -5.33 8.98 1.83
CA ASN A 306 -5.50 10.39 1.49
C ASN A 306 -5.76 11.20 2.77
N PRO A 307 -5.17 12.41 2.86
CA PRO A 307 -5.35 13.32 3.98
C PRO A 307 -6.79 13.84 4.05
N PRO A 308 -7.16 14.58 5.13
CA PRO A 308 -8.48 15.19 5.26
C PRO A 308 -8.91 15.94 4.00
N GLY A 309 -10.13 15.66 3.52
CA GLY A 309 -10.71 16.19 2.30
C GLY A 309 -11.76 15.25 1.70
N PRO A 310 -12.22 15.49 0.47
CA PRO A 310 -13.28 14.69 -0.16
C PRO A 310 -12.96 13.21 -0.31
N GLN A 311 -11.68 12.85 -0.32
CA GLN A 311 -11.20 11.45 -0.42
C GLN A 311 -10.49 10.99 0.85
N GLU A 312 -10.80 11.58 2.00
CA GLU A 312 -10.18 11.23 3.27
C GLU A 312 -10.28 9.72 3.55
N GLY A 313 -9.16 9.13 3.97
CA GLY A 313 -9.09 7.72 4.35
C GLY A 313 -9.05 6.73 3.18
N ARG A 314 -9.27 7.16 1.93
CA ARG A 314 -9.10 6.31 0.75
C ARG A 314 -7.63 6.01 0.52
N LEU A 315 -7.32 4.77 0.19
CA LEU A 315 -5.96 4.33 -0.11
C LEU A 315 -5.47 4.94 -1.43
N ARG A 316 -4.21 5.34 -1.47
CA ARG A 316 -3.56 5.87 -2.69
C ARG A 316 -3.05 4.76 -3.59
N GLU A 317 -2.79 3.58 -3.02
CA GLU A 317 -2.10 2.48 -3.69
C GLU A 317 -3.10 1.44 -4.23
N PRO A 318 -3.19 1.26 -5.56
CA PRO A 318 -4.14 0.33 -6.17
C PRO A 318 -3.98 -1.12 -5.70
N SER A 319 -2.76 -1.54 -5.39
CA SER A 319 -2.48 -2.88 -4.89
C SER A 319 -3.12 -3.15 -3.53
N LEU A 320 -3.12 -2.17 -2.64
CA LEU A 320 -3.79 -2.29 -1.33
C LEU A 320 -5.29 -2.15 -1.44
N GLN A 321 -5.78 -1.29 -2.33
CA GLN A 321 -7.22 -1.19 -2.62
C GLN A 321 -7.76 -2.54 -3.06
N ALA A 322 -7.11 -3.18 -4.04
CA ALA A 322 -7.49 -4.51 -4.53
C ALA A 322 -7.40 -5.55 -3.41
N LEU A 323 -6.27 -5.59 -2.68
CA LEU A 323 -6.07 -6.52 -1.58
C LEU A 323 -7.17 -6.42 -0.53
N LEU A 324 -7.46 -5.21 -0.03
CA LEU A 324 -8.41 -5.05 1.06
C LEU A 324 -9.87 -5.25 0.61
N ARG A 325 -10.25 -4.84 -0.59
CA ARG A 325 -11.59 -5.11 -1.13
C ARG A 325 -11.85 -6.60 -1.32
N GLU A 326 -10.91 -7.31 -1.91
CA GLU A 326 -11.02 -8.77 -2.09
C GLU A 326 -11.07 -9.50 -0.74
N LEU A 327 -10.20 -9.12 0.22
CA LEU A 327 -10.23 -9.72 1.56
C LEU A 327 -11.49 -9.36 2.33
N ALA A 328 -12.05 -8.15 2.18
CA ALA A 328 -13.31 -7.77 2.82
C ALA A 328 -14.47 -8.62 2.31
N ALA A 329 -14.47 -8.93 1.00
CA ALA A 329 -15.46 -9.81 0.40
C ALA A 329 -15.28 -11.28 0.83
N PHE A 330 -14.05 -11.78 0.90
CA PHE A 330 -13.77 -13.18 1.25
C PHE A 330 -12.38 -13.36 1.87
N ASN A 331 -12.32 -13.92 3.09
CA ASN A 331 -11.08 -14.30 3.77
C ASN A 331 -11.31 -15.51 4.70
N GLN A 332 -10.54 -16.58 4.58
CA GLN A 332 -10.62 -17.72 5.51
C GLN A 332 -9.97 -17.46 6.87
N GLY A 333 -9.19 -16.40 6.97
CA GLY A 333 -8.49 -15.97 8.18
C GLY A 333 -8.97 -14.61 8.64
N LEU A 334 -8.03 -13.77 9.11
CA LEU A 334 -8.33 -12.42 9.56
C LEU A 334 -7.21 -11.46 9.11
N CYS A 335 -7.60 -10.32 8.58
CA CYS A 335 -6.70 -9.18 8.37
C CYS A 335 -6.93 -8.16 9.48
N VAL A 336 -5.89 -7.82 10.25
CA VAL A 336 -5.94 -6.80 11.30
C VAL A 336 -5.20 -5.57 10.82
N ILE A 337 -5.91 -4.43 10.77
CA ILE A 337 -5.37 -3.15 10.31
C ILE A 337 -5.30 -2.19 11.50
N THR A 338 -4.18 -1.46 11.62
CA THR A 338 -4.12 -0.30 12.50
C THR A 338 -3.92 0.97 11.67
N THR A 339 -4.64 2.03 12.01
CA THR A 339 -4.57 3.31 11.30
C THR A 339 -5.05 4.47 12.17
N ARG A 340 -4.80 5.71 11.74
CA ARG A 340 -5.36 6.93 12.39
C ARG A 340 -6.70 7.34 11.78
N THR A 341 -6.93 7.01 10.51
CA THR A 341 -8.13 7.38 9.76
C THR A 341 -8.83 6.11 9.28
N PRO A 342 -10.15 5.99 9.35
CA PRO A 342 -10.89 4.85 8.80
C PRO A 342 -10.53 4.58 7.33
N VAL A 343 -10.54 3.31 6.92
CA VAL A 343 -10.25 2.92 5.54
C VAL A 343 -11.52 3.03 4.70
N ALA A 344 -11.61 4.08 3.88
CA ALA A 344 -12.80 4.37 3.07
C ALA A 344 -13.10 3.28 2.02
N ASP A 345 -12.07 2.58 1.52
CA ASP A 345 -12.22 1.54 0.47
C ASP A 345 -12.99 0.30 0.91
N ILE A 346 -13.18 0.10 2.21
CA ILE A 346 -13.92 -1.04 2.80
C ILE A 346 -15.09 -0.58 3.68
N ALA A 347 -15.50 0.69 3.59
CA ALA A 347 -16.58 1.26 4.40
C ALA A 347 -17.92 0.52 4.26
N ASP A 348 -18.22 0.03 3.05
CA ASP A 348 -19.44 -0.74 2.78
C ASP A 348 -19.50 -2.07 3.56
N TYR A 349 -18.36 -2.58 3.99
CA TYR A 349 -18.23 -3.83 4.74
C TYR A 349 -18.14 -3.62 6.27
N GLU A 350 -18.10 -2.37 6.79
CA GLU A 350 -17.92 -2.10 8.22
C GLU A 350 -19.01 -2.73 9.10
N ARG A 351 -20.23 -2.85 8.58
CA ARG A 351 -21.36 -3.44 9.32
C ARG A 351 -21.48 -4.96 9.18
N THR A 352 -20.63 -5.57 8.37
CA THR A 352 -20.67 -7.00 8.05
C THR A 352 -19.32 -7.67 8.31
N SER A 353 -18.49 -7.79 7.28
CA SER A 353 -17.25 -8.56 7.30
C SER A 353 -15.99 -7.78 7.67
N ALA A 354 -16.07 -6.45 7.79
CA ALA A 354 -14.91 -5.60 8.09
C ALA A 354 -15.17 -4.61 9.26
N PRO A 355 -15.56 -5.07 10.47
CA PRO A 355 -15.88 -4.19 11.59
C PRO A 355 -14.70 -3.32 12.02
N ARG A 356 -15.04 -2.11 12.49
CA ARG A 356 -14.10 -1.12 12.99
C ARG A 356 -14.23 -0.97 14.50
N ARG A 357 -13.10 -0.82 15.19
CA ARG A 357 -13.02 -0.47 16.62
C ARG A 357 -12.21 0.81 16.78
N SER A 358 -12.81 1.84 17.36
CA SER A 358 -12.10 3.04 17.79
C SER A 358 -11.47 2.79 19.16
N LEU A 359 -10.15 2.99 19.26
CA LEU A 359 -9.42 2.83 20.50
C LEU A 359 -9.32 4.17 21.22
N GLU A 360 -9.92 4.24 22.40
CA GLU A 360 -9.92 5.45 23.22
C GLU A 360 -8.65 5.60 24.04
N GLN A 361 -8.47 6.76 24.68
CA GLN A 361 -7.43 6.98 25.68
C GLN A 361 -7.61 6.04 26.88
N LEU A 362 -6.58 5.87 27.71
CA LEU A 362 -6.68 5.06 28.92
C LEU A 362 -7.63 5.72 29.93
N SER A 363 -8.42 4.90 30.62
CA SER A 363 -9.17 5.38 31.79
C SER A 363 -8.21 5.79 32.92
N SER A 364 -8.68 6.62 33.86
CA SER A 364 -7.91 7.02 35.03
C SER A 364 -7.31 5.84 35.79
N ASP A 365 -8.08 4.75 35.94
CA ASP A 365 -7.65 3.52 36.59
C ASP A 365 -6.58 2.76 35.78
N ALA A 366 -6.74 2.67 34.47
CA ALA A 366 -5.78 2.03 33.60
C ALA A 366 -4.44 2.80 33.56
N GLY A 367 -4.52 4.15 33.50
CA GLY A 367 -3.35 5.00 33.57
C GLY A 367 -2.63 4.92 34.91
N ALA A 368 -3.38 4.87 36.03
CA ALA A 368 -2.79 4.66 37.34
C ALA A 368 -2.05 3.31 37.47
N LYS A 369 -2.65 2.24 36.92
CA LYS A 369 -1.98 0.91 36.85
C LYS A 369 -0.72 0.95 36.01
N LEU A 370 -0.75 1.64 34.87
CA LEU A 370 0.43 1.82 34.02
C LEU A 370 1.55 2.56 34.76
N LEU A 371 1.25 3.68 35.43
CA LEU A 371 2.25 4.45 36.19
C LEU A 371 2.85 3.61 37.31
N ARG A 372 2.02 2.86 38.06
CA ARG A 372 2.48 1.94 39.11
C ARG A 372 3.40 0.83 38.55
N ALA A 373 3.06 0.25 37.42
CA ALA A 373 3.88 -0.77 36.76
C ALA A 373 5.24 -0.22 36.28
N LEU A 374 5.32 1.09 36.01
CA LEU A 374 6.57 1.79 35.67
C LEU A 374 7.36 2.21 36.91
N GLY A 375 6.91 1.88 38.13
CA GLY A 375 7.63 2.16 39.36
C GLY A 375 7.31 3.50 40.01
N VAL A 376 6.27 4.20 39.54
CA VAL A 376 5.83 5.46 40.16
C VAL A 376 5.15 5.16 41.50
N LYS A 377 5.55 5.91 42.53
CA LYS A 377 5.10 5.80 43.89
C LYS A 377 4.14 6.95 44.20
N GLY A 378 2.96 6.63 44.71
CA GLY A 378 1.93 7.57 45.12
C GLY A 378 0.67 6.80 45.54
N ASP A 379 -0.27 7.48 46.18
CA ASP A 379 -1.56 6.85 46.43
C ASP A 379 -2.40 6.71 45.14
N GLU A 380 -3.48 5.95 45.22
CA GLU A 380 -4.34 5.66 44.07
C GLU A 380 -5.00 6.91 43.49
N ALA A 381 -5.35 7.85 44.33
CA ALA A 381 -6.00 9.10 43.93
C ALA A 381 -5.00 10.02 43.20
N GLU A 382 -3.76 10.10 43.71
CA GLU A 382 -2.68 10.84 43.07
C GLU A 382 -2.35 10.28 41.68
N LEU A 383 -2.23 8.94 41.54
CA LEU A 383 -1.95 8.27 40.27
C LEU A 383 -3.07 8.47 39.24
N ARG A 384 -4.36 8.38 39.67
CA ARG A 384 -5.53 8.69 38.84
C ARG A 384 -5.54 10.16 38.41
N SER A 385 -5.27 11.08 39.33
CA SER A 385 -5.20 12.51 39.01
C SER A 385 -4.15 12.81 37.94
N VAL A 386 -3.00 12.15 37.98
CA VAL A 386 -1.96 12.30 36.94
C VAL A 386 -2.41 11.68 35.61
N SER A 387 -3.09 10.55 35.64
CA SER A 387 -3.66 9.99 34.41
C SER A 387 -4.63 10.96 33.74
N ASP A 388 -5.50 11.61 34.52
CA ASP A 388 -6.47 12.58 34.03
C ASP A 388 -5.80 13.86 33.53
N GLU A 389 -4.77 14.35 34.23
CA GLU A 389 -3.94 15.48 33.84
C GLU A 389 -3.33 15.28 32.42
N PHE A 390 -2.89 14.06 32.12
CA PHE A 390 -2.34 13.67 30.82
C PHE A 390 -3.41 13.07 29.89
N THR A 391 -4.69 13.25 30.20
CA THR A 391 -5.86 12.77 29.42
C THR A 391 -5.80 11.27 29.08
N GLY A 392 -5.18 10.46 29.91
CA GLY A 392 -4.98 9.03 29.67
C GLY A 392 -4.10 8.70 28.45
N HIS A 393 -3.30 9.65 27.93
CA HIS A 393 -2.47 9.42 26.76
C HIS A 393 -1.35 8.43 27.04
N CYS A 394 -1.46 7.22 26.50
CA CYS A 394 -0.63 6.07 26.84
C CYS A 394 0.89 6.35 26.73
N LEU A 395 1.34 6.93 25.61
CA LEU A 395 2.76 7.26 25.41
C LEU A 395 3.24 8.31 26.41
N ALA A 396 2.45 9.37 26.65
CA ALA A 396 2.84 10.43 27.58
C ALA A 396 2.98 9.89 29.01
N LEU A 397 2.03 9.06 29.46
CA LEU A 397 2.09 8.39 30.75
C LEU A 397 3.27 7.40 30.85
N THR A 398 3.57 6.68 29.75
CA THR A 398 4.71 5.77 29.70
C THR A 398 6.04 6.53 29.86
N LEU A 399 6.20 7.63 29.14
CA LEU A 399 7.40 8.47 29.21
C LEU A 399 7.51 9.14 30.58
N LEU A 400 6.41 9.70 31.09
CA LEU A 400 6.36 10.33 32.41
C LEU A 400 6.73 9.33 33.52
N GLY A 401 6.09 8.16 33.51
CA GLY A 401 6.34 7.13 34.53
C GLY A 401 7.81 6.68 34.54
N SER A 402 8.37 6.48 33.36
CA SER A 402 9.80 6.13 33.23
C SER A 402 10.71 7.28 33.69
N TYR A 403 10.37 8.53 33.36
CA TYR A 403 11.10 9.72 33.78
C TYR A 403 11.13 9.86 35.31
N LEU A 404 9.94 9.80 35.94
CA LEU A 404 9.84 9.89 37.41
C LEU A 404 10.57 8.73 38.09
N SER A 405 10.49 7.55 37.56
CA SER A 405 11.17 6.36 38.09
C SER A 405 12.71 6.51 38.04
N ASP A 406 13.23 6.97 36.92
CA ASP A 406 14.68 7.09 36.69
C ASP A 406 15.27 8.34 37.34
N ALA A 407 14.61 9.51 37.21
CA ALA A 407 15.14 10.78 37.72
C ALA A 407 14.84 11.04 39.20
N TYR A 408 13.67 10.57 39.70
CA TYR A 408 13.18 10.90 41.05
C TYR A 408 12.81 9.66 41.87
N SER A 409 13.34 8.50 41.56
CA SER A 409 13.08 7.24 42.28
C SER A 409 11.59 6.89 42.38
N GLY A 410 10.80 7.38 41.44
CA GLY A 410 9.37 7.14 41.32
C GLY A 410 8.48 8.12 42.11
N ASP A 411 8.97 9.16 42.73
CA ASP A 411 8.13 10.10 43.50
C ASP A 411 7.23 10.91 42.58
N ILE A 412 5.91 10.68 42.67
CA ILE A 412 4.88 11.34 41.85
C ILE A 412 4.78 12.86 42.09
N ARG A 413 5.22 13.33 43.27
CA ARG A 413 5.17 14.74 43.63
C ARG A 413 6.12 15.59 42.82
N CYS A 414 7.18 14.98 42.28
CA CYS A 414 8.12 15.64 41.39
C CYS A 414 7.57 15.89 39.97
N ARG A 415 6.29 15.51 39.69
CA ARG A 415 5.64 15.78 38.39
C ARG A 415 5.45 17.27 38.10
N GLY A 416 5.47 18.12 39.11
CA GLY A 416 5.33 19.57 38.97
C GLY A 416 6.35 20.19 38.02
N ASP A 417 7.56 19.62 37.94
CA ASP A 417 8.60 20.05 37.04
C ASP A 417 8.25 19.77 35.54
N VAL A 418 7.29 18.85 35.29
CA VAL A 418 6.81 18.50 33.96
C VAL A 418 5.48 19.19 33.63
N SER A 419 4.58 19.35 34.64
CA SER A 419 3.18 19.75 34.44
C SER A 419 2.93 21.25 34.43
N GLY A 420 3.90 22.08 34.83
CA GLY A 420 3.70 23.51 35.12
C GLY A 420 3.12 24.39 34.00
N HIS A 421 2.84 23.86 32.79
CA HIS A 421 2.35 24.65 31.64
C HIS A 421 1.45 23.84 30.67
N LEU A 422 0.58 22.97 31.16
CA LEU A 422 -0.42 22.33 30.32
C LEU A 422 -1.49 23.35 29.92
N GLY A 423 -1.18 24.21 28.97
CA GLY A 423 -2.17 25.05 28.30
C GLY A 423 -3.13 24.19 27.46
N HIS A 424 -4.34 24.71 27.20
CA HIS A 424 -5.40 24.08 26.40
C HIS A 424 -5.02 23.80 24.92
N ASP A 425 -3.76 23.50 24.62
CA ASP A 425 -3.36 23.16 23.25
C ASP A 425 -3.69 21.69 22.96
N VAL A 426 -4.82 21.51 22.29
CA VAL A 426 -5.39 20.19 21.89
C VAL A 426 -4.60 19.55 20.74
N ARG A 427 -3.42 20.08 20.38
CA ARG A 427 -2.61 19.50 19.32
C ARG A 427 -2.10 18.12 19.72
N GLN A 428 -2.23 17.18 18.78
CA GLN A 428 -1.87 15.78 18.94
C GLN A 428 -0.43 15.62 19.45
N GLY A 429 -0.28 14.94 20.61
CA GLY A 429 1.04 14.64 21.16
C GLY A 429 1.68 15.72 22.03
N ALA A 430 0.98 16.84 22.33
CA ALA A 430 1.51 17.91 23.17
C ALA A 430 2.01 17.43 24.53
N HIS A 431 1.25 16.53 25.17
CA HIS A 431 1.64 15.93 26.46
C HIS A 431 2.96 15.12 26.37
N ALA A 432 3.13 14.32 25.33
CA ALA A 432 4.36 13.54 25.13
C ALA A 432 5.56 14.45 24.84
N ARG A 433 5.38 15.53 24.07
CA ARG A 433 6.44 16.52 23.77
C ARG A 433 6.97 17.18 25.04
N LYS A 434 6.10 17.57 25.98
CA LYS A 434 6.52 18.15 27.27
C LYS A 434 7.36 17.20 28.12
N VAL A 435 6.97 15.93 28.16
CA VAL A 435 7.81 14.94 28.88
C VAL A 435 9.18 14.79 28.20
N MET A 436 9.22 14.86 26.85
CA MET A 436 10.51 14.82 26.13
C MET A 436 11.39 16.04 26.39
N GLU A 437 10.81 17.23 26.62
CA GLU A 437 11.54 18.42 27.08
C GLU A 437 12.20 18.19 28.44
N SER A 438 11.52 17.51 29.37
CA SER A 438 12.09 17.17 30.68
C SER A 438 13.22 16.17 30.54
N TYR A 439 13.13 15.20 29.65
CA TYR A 439 14.25 14.30 29.34
C TYR A 439 15.44 15.05 28.74
N GLN A 440 15.21 16.03 27.87
CA GLN A 440 16.25 16.85 27.29
C GLN A 440 17.00 17.62 28.38
N THR A 441 16.28 18.23 29.31
CA THR A 441 16.87 18.94 30.45
C THR A 441 17.67 18.01 31.36
N TRP A 442 17.14 16.82 31.59
CA TRP A 442 17.79 15.81 32.44
C TRP A 442 19.04 15.19 31.84
N PHE A 443 19.05 14.90 30.52
CA PHE A 443 20.24 14.38 29.86
C PHE A 443 21.30 15.44 29.60
N GLY A 444 20.93 16.73 29.56
CA GLY A 444 21.78 17.82 29.07
C GLY A 444 22.31 17.53 27.68
N GLU A 445 23.40 18.13 27.30
CA GLU A 445 24.07 17.85 25.99
C GLU A 445 24.93 16.57 26.06
N GLY A 446 24.38 15.53 26.67
CA GLY A 446 25.02 14.22 26.81
C GLY A 446 24.87 13.29 25.62
N PRO A 447 25.58 12.13 25.67
CA PRO A 447 25.57 11.17 24.58
C PRO A 447 24.17 10.58 24.30
N GLU A 448 23.30 10.46 25.31
CA GLU A 448 21.92 10.00 25.16
C GLU A 448 21.10 10.93 24.27
N LEU A 449 21.21 12.25 24.50
CA LEU A 449 20.51 13.23 23.67
C LEU A 449 21.04 13.24 22.24
N SER A 450 22.36 13.10 22.09
CA SER A 450 23.00 12.98 20.76
C SER A 450 22.45 11.78 19.97
N VAL A 451 22.32 10.61 20.61
CA VAL A 451 21.73 9.41 19.97
C VAL A 451 20.28 9.66 19.57
N LEU A 452 19.45 10.27 20.40
CA LEU A 452 18.05 10.58 20.09
C LEU A 452 17.93 11.54 18.90
N ARG A 453 18.74 12.60 18.88
CA ARG A 453 18.82 13.56 17.76
C ARG A 453 19.25 12.88 16.47
N MET A 454 20.25 11.99 16.51
CA MET A 454 20.66 11.21 15.34
C MET A 454 19.58 10.24 14.87
N LEU A 455 18.84 9.59 15.77
CA LEU A 455 17.71 8.73 15.39
C LEU A 455 16.59 9.51 14.69
N GLY A 456 16.45 10.80 14.98
CA GLY A 456 15.53 11.69 14.27
C GLY A 456 15.84 11.94 12.79
N LEU A 457 17.03 11.54 12.30
CA LEU A 457 17.38 11.61 10.88
C LEU A 457 16.76 10.48 10.04
N PHE A 458 16.28 9.43 10.70
CA PHE A 458 15.77 8.24 10.03
C PHE A 458 14.25 8.20 10.07
N ASP A 459 13.63 7.87 8.98
CA ASP A 459 12.17 7.70 8.85
C ASP A 459 11.67 6.30 9.29
N ARG A 460 12.59 5.40 9.64
CA ARG A 460 12.38 4.00 10.04
C ARG A 460 13.45 3.56 11.05
N PRO A 461 13.36 2.33 11.61
CA PRO A 461 14.41 1.81 12.47
C PRO A 461 15.80 1.97 11.83
N ALA A 462 16.70 2.62 12.53
CA ALA A 462 18.05 2.88 12.03
C ALA A 462 18.90 1.61 12.12
N SER A 463 19.62 1.25 11.06
CA SER A 463 20.63 0.21 11.17
C SER A 463 21.81 0.75 11.99
N GLU A 464 22.37 -0.09 12.86
CA GLU A 464 23.55 0.27 13.65
C GLU A 464 24.71 0.75 12.76
N LYS A 465 24.84 0.19 11.55
CA LYS A 465 25.85 0.61 10.57
C LYS A 465 25.60 2.02 10.03
N ALA A 466 24.37 2.39 9.73
CA ALA A 466 24.02 3.72 9.26
C ALA A 466 24.21 4.76 10.38
N LEU A 467 23.74 4.45 11.59
CA LEU A 467 23.93 5.30 12.74
C LEU A 467 25.43 5.44 13.09
N GLY A 468 26.19 4.35 13.02
CA GLY A 468 27.64 4.34 13.25
C GLY A 468 28.47 5.07 12.19
N ALA A 469 27.87 5.45 11.05
CA ALA A 469 28.52 6.32 10.07
C ALA A 469 28.57 7.79 10.52
N LEU A 470 27.71 8.19 11.46
CA LEU A 470 27.57 9.59 11.90
C LEU A 470 28.67 10.04 12.87
N PRO A 471 29.06 9.30 13.92
CA PRO A 471 30.07 9.72 14.88
C PRO A 471 31.52 9.50 14.40
N LYS A 472 31.76 9.13 13.15
CA LYS A 472 33.14 8.98 12.65
C LYS A 472 33.90 10.29 12.68
N SER A 473 35.25 10.18 12.91
CA SER A 473 36.13 11.33 12.88
C SER A 473 36.16 12.03 11.49
N PRO A 474 36.16 13.36 11.41
CA PRO A 474 36.10 14.30 12.54
C PRO A 474 34.71 14.36 13.18
N ALA A 475 34.63 14.63 14.49
CA ALA A 475 33.35 14.77 15.18
C ALA A 475 32.50 15.87 14.57
N ILE A 476 31.18 15.70 14.60
CA ILE A 476 30.24 16.75 14.21
C ILE A 476 30.01 17.66 15.40
N PHE A 477 30.44 18.92 15.25
CA PHE A 477 30.40 19.93 16.33
C PHE A 477 28.97 20.09 16.89
N GLY A 478 28.86 20.05 18.19
CA GLY A 478 27.62 20.18 18.93
C GLY A 478 26.72 18.93 18.92
N LEU A 479 27.13 17.81 18.28
CA LEU A 479 26.32 16.63 18.21
C LEU A 479 27.07 15.31 18.53
N THR A 480 28.19 15.03 17.86
CA THR A 480 28.83 13.70 18.00
C THR A 480 30.13 13.68 18.79
N GLU A 481 30.54 14.79 19.39
CA GLU A 481 31.77 14.87 20.17
C GLU A 481 31.77 13.90 21.35
N SER A 482 30.63 13.77 22.03
CA SER A 482 30.42 12.82 23.13
C SER A 482 30.33 11.36 22.71
N LEU A 483 30.23 11.10 21.40
CA LEU A 483 30.06 9.77 20.81
C LEU A 483 31.29 9.28 20.05
N THR A 484 32.28 10.17 19.82
CA THR A 484 33.51 9.81 19.11
C THR A 484 34.39 8.97 20.05
N ASP A 485 34.96 7.88 19.52
CA ASP A 485 35.85 6.96 20.23
C ASP A 485 35.25 6.26 21.47
N LEU A 486 33.93 6.11 21.53
CA LEU A 486 33.25 5.36 22.58
C LEU A 486 33.63 3.87 22.55
N SER A 487 33.93 3.33 23.73
CA SER A 487 34.09 1.88 23.87
C SER A 487 32.76 1.17 23.62
N PRO A 488 32.75 -0.07 23.12
CA PRO A 488 31.52 -0.84 22.93
C PRO A 488 30.69 -0.99 24.21
N ILE A 489 31.33 -0.97 25.38
CA ILE A 489 30.64 -1.04 26.67
C ILE A 489 29.90 0.27 26.94
N ALA A 490 30.56 1.42 26.74
CA ALA A 490 29.94 2.74 26.93
C ALA A 490 28.75 2.92 25.98
N TRP A 491 28.87 2.52 24.71
CA TRP A 491 27.76 2.54 23.73
C TRP A 491 26.58 1.72 24.22
N ARG A 492 26.80 0.47 24.64
CA ARG A 492 25.72 -0.39 25.18
C ARG A 492 25.06 0.19 26.43
N THR A 493 25.84 0.87 27.28
CA THR A 493 25.32 1.54 28.49
C THR A 493 24.36 2.68 28.12
N ILE A 494 24.69 3.50 27.12
CA ILE A 494 23.82 4.57 26.60
C ILE A 494 22.51 3.97 26.07
N LEU A 495 22.60 2.95 25.22
CA LEU A 495 21.41 2.29 24.67
C LEU A 495 20.55 1.65 25.77
N ALA A 496 21.16 1.02 26.77
CA ALA A 496 20.44 0.45 27.91
C ALA A 496 19.70 1.51 28.72
N ARG A 497 20.33 2.69 28.95
CA ARG A 497 19.69 3.83 29.62
C ARG A 497 18.50 4.36 28.82
N LEU A 498 18.64 4.56 27.50
CA LEU A 498 17.56 4.99 26.62
C LEU A 498 16.41 3.99 26.57
N ARG A 499 16.69 2.68 26.58
CA ARG A 499 15.67 1.62 26.65
C ARG A 499 14.92 1.63 27.98
N ARG A 500 15.63 1.85 29.09
CA ARG A 500 15.02 1.99 30.43
C ARG A 500 14.10 3.20 30.46
N ALA A 501 14.54 4.32 29.91
CA ALA A 501 13.75 5.54 29.78
C ALA A 501 12.56 5.41 28.80
N ARG A 502 12.38 4.27 28.13
CA ARG A 502 11.35 4.03 27.10
C ARG A 502 11.42 4.99 25.90
N LEU A 503 12.54 5.68 25.74
CA LEU A 503 12.84 6.52 24.57
C LEU A 503 13.41 5.72 23.40
N LEU A 504 13.94 4.53 23.65
CA LEU A 504 14.37 3.56 22.65
C LEU A 504 13.59 2.26 22.85
N ALA A 505 13.15 1.65 21.76
CA ALA A 505 12.46 0.36 21.78
C ALA A 505 13.38 -0.76 22.31
N GLY A 506 12.79 -1.86 22.77
CA GLY A 506 13.49 -3.07 23.11
C GLY A 506 14.30 -3.61 21.94
N GLU A 507 15.24 -4.50 22.21
CA GLU A 507 16.00 -5.16 21.15
C GLU A 507 15.07 -6.06 20.32
N ASP A 508 15.15 -5.95 19.00
CA ASP A 508 14.38 -6.79 18.10
C ASP A 508 15.10 -8.12 17.88
N PRO A 509 14.53 -9.25 18.35
CA PRO A 509 15.16 -10.56 18.17
C PRO A 509 15.32 -10.97 16.70
N HIS A 510 14.49 -10.43 15.82
CA HIS A 510 14.48 -10.75 14.38
C HIS A 510 15.45 -9.87 13.59
N ASN A 511 15.74 -8.66 14.08
CA ASN A 511 16.62 -7.69 13.45
C ASN A 511 17.65 -7.14 14.46
N PRO A 512 18.56 -7.98 14.96
CA PRO A 512 19.58 -7.54 15.90
C PRO A 512 20.45 -6.46 15.26
N GLY A 513 20.68 -5.38 15.99
CA GLY A 513 21.43 -4.21 15.49
C GLY A 513 20.58 -3.17 14.76
N GLN A 514 19.25 -3.27 14.79
CA GLN A 514 18.35 -2.15 14.49
C GLN A 514 17.97 -1.40 15.78
N LEU A 515 18.00 -0.08 15.70
CA LEU A 515 17.61 0.81 16.78
C LEU A 515 16.33 1.53 16.37
N ASP A 516 15.29 1.33 17.17
CA ASP A 516 13.98 1.91 16.90
C ASP A 516 13.51 2.78 18.07
N THR A 517 12.74 3.80 17.77
CA THR A 517 12.10 4.65 18.77
C THR A 517 10.69 5.01 18.29
N HIS A 518 9.82 5.36 19.26
CA HIS A 518 8.47 5.77 18.93
C HIS A 518 8.49 6.94 17.95
N PRO A 519 7.65 6.94 16.92
CA PRO A 519 7.60 8.00 15.91
C PRO A 519 7.58 9.42 16.46
N LEU A 520 6.72 9.71 17.44
CA LEU A 520 6.65 11.04 18.05
C LEU A 520 7.98 11.46 18.72
N VAL A 521 8.74 10.50 19.27
CA VAL A 521 10.06 10.78 19.87
C VAL A 521 11.06 11.12 18.76
N ARG A 522 11.02 10.37 17.68
CA ARG A 522 11.86 10.57 16.49
C ARG A 522 11.61 11.93 15.85
N GLU A 523 10.33 12.26 15.63
CA GLU A 523 9.91 13.55 15.10
C GLU A 523 10.39 14.72 15.97
N TYR A 524 10.19 14.64 17.28
CA TYR A 524 10.56 15.69 18.23
C TYR A 524 12.06 15.99 18.19
N PHE A 525 12.90 14.96 18.35
CA PHE A 525 14.36 15.15 18.38
C PHE A 525 14.95 15.44 16.99
N GLY A 526 14.32 14.93 15.93
CA GLY A 526 14.69 15.25 14.55
C GLY A 526 14.41 16.71 14.18
N GLU A 527 13.22 17.23 14.56
CA GLU A 527 12.89 18.63 14.38
C GLU A 527 13.81 19.55 15.18
N GLN A 528 14.16 19.16 16.40
CA GLN A 528 15.11 19.88 17.24
C GLN A 528 16.50 19.96 16.59
N LEU A 529 17.03 18.84 16.09
CA LEU A 529 18.31 18.81 15.39
C LEU A 529 18.26 19.71 14.14
N ARG A 530 17.18 19.63 13.36
CA ARG A 530 17.01 20.43 12.14
C ARG A 530 16.93 21.93 12.42
N SER A 531 16.14 22.33 13.44
CA SER A 531 15.86 23.75 13.70
C SER A 531 16.95 24.43 14.53
N GLN A 532 17.51 23.73 15.53
CA GLN A 532 18.47 24.32 16.47
C GLN A 532 19.94 24.07 16.10
N GLN A 533 20.24 23.01 15.35
CA GLN A 533 21.59 22.59 14.98
C GLN A 533 21.69 22.30 13.47
N THR A 534 21.24 23.25 12.64
CA THR A 534 21.14 23.10 11.18
C THR A 534 22.46 22.68 10.52
N VAL A 535 23.61 23.17 11.02
CA VAL A 535 24.92 22.81 10.47
C VAL A 535 25.22 21.31 10.74
N ALA A 536 25.01 20.87 11.98
CA ALA A 536 25.18 19.46 12.34
C ALA A 536 24.18 18.56 11.58
N TRP A 537 22.94 19.01 11.42
CA TRP A 537 21.92 18.30 10.65
C TRP A 537 22.34 18.11 9.18
N LYS A 538 22.85 19.16 8.52
CA LYS A 538 23.37 19.07 7.15
C LYS A 538 24.56 18.12 7.04
N GLU A 539 25.49 18.18 7.98
CA GLU A 539 26.66 17.30 7.99
C GLU A 539 26.28 15.84 8.21
N CYS A 540 25.31 15.55 9.10
CA CYS A 540 24.75 14.21 9.24
C CYS A 540 24.16 13.69 7.93
N ASN A 541 23.34 14.52 7.27
CA ASN A 541 22.75 14.16 5.98
C ASN A 541 23.81 13.93 4.91
N ARG A 542 24.89 14.72 4.89
CA ARG A 542 26.03 14.52 3.99
C ARG A 542 26.70 13.16 4.21
N ARG A 543 26.93 12.75 5.48
CA ARG A 543 27.49 11.43 5.82
C ARG A 543 26.57 10.29 5.42
N LEU A 544 25.25 10.44 5.65
CA LEU A 544 24.27 9.46 5.24
C LEU A 544 24.15 9.35 3.71
N TYR A 545 24.26 10.46 2.97
CA TYR A 545 24.30 10.46 1.51
C TYR A 545 25.43 9.56 0.99
N HIS A 546 26.66 9.75 1.47
CA HIS A 546 27.78 8.91 1.07
C HIS A 546 27.64 7.45 1.54
N TYR A 547 27.12 7.24 2.76
CA TYR A 547 26.87 5.90 3.27
C TYR A 547 25.89 5.13 2.38
N TYR A 548 24.74 5.71 2.06
CA TYR A 548 23.73 5.05 1.25
C TYR A 548 24.18 4.77 -0.19
N GLN A 549 24.99 5.64 -0.76
CA GLN A 549 25.60 5.39 -2.07
C GLN A 549 26.51 4.15 -2.07
N THR A 550 27.26 3.93 -0.99
CA THR A 550 28.20 2.79 -0.88
C THR A 550 27.49 1.46 -0.61
N VAL A 551 26.36 1.49 0.09
CA VAL A 551 25.58 0.28 0.42
C VAL A 551 24.73 -0.19 -0.76
N ALA A 552 24.26 0.72 -1.59
CA ALA A 552 23.42 0.39 -2.74
C ALA A 552 24.21 -0.27 -3.88
N PRO A 553 23.63 -1.27 -4.56
CA PRO A 553 24.18 -1.76 -5.83
C PRO A 553 24.30 -0.63 -6.84
N GLN A 554 25.29 -0.71 -7.76
CA GLN A 554 25.50 0.32 -8.77
C GLN A 554 24.25 0.54 -9.65
N LEU A 555 23.62 -0.55 -10.09
CA LEU A 555 22.39 -0.55 -10.87
C LEU A 555 21.37 -1.52 -10.24
N PRO A 556 20.57 -1.04 -9.29
CA PRO A 556 19.58 -1.87 -8.60
C PRO A 556 18.45 -2.31 -9.55
N ASN A 557 18.04 -3.57 -9.49
CA ASN A 557 17.01 -4.14 -10.34
C ASN A 557 15.67 -4.39 -9.62
N SER A 558 15.59 -4.07 -8.33
CA SER A 558 14.37 -4.17 -7.53
C SER A 558 14.19 -2.91 -6.71
N PHE A 559 12.96 -2.65 -6.28
CA PHE A 559 12.64 -1.51 -5.41
C PHE A 559 13.44 -1.57 -4.09
N ARG A 560 13.57 -2.75 -3.49
CA ARG A 560 14.34 -2.96 -2.26
C ARG A 560 15.83 -2.60 -2.40
N GLU A 561 16.42 -2.95 -3.55
CA GLU A 561 17.83 -2.59 -3.84
C GLU A 561 17.99 -1.09 -4.15
N MET A 562 16.93 -0.46 -4.68
CA MET A 562 16.91 0.97 -5.03
C MET A 562 16.68 1.87 -3.81
N GLU A 563 16.02 1.38 -2.79
CA GLU A 563 15.64 2.14 -1.60
C GLU A 563 16.80 2.94 -0.95
N PRO A 564 18.02 2.38 -0.79
CA PRO A 564 19.14 3.18 -0.30
C PRO A 564 19.49 4.36 -1.23
N LEU A 565 19.33 4.24 -2.55
CA LEU A 565 19.57 5.35 -3.47
C LEU A 565 18.52 6.46 -3.34
N LEU A 566 17.25 6.10 -3.14
CA LEU A 566 16.19 7.07 -2.86
C LEU A 566 16.52 7.84 -1.57
N SER A 567 16.93 7.13 -0.52
CA SER A 567 17.38 7.74 0.75
C SER A 567 18.64 8.61 0.55
N ALA A 568 19.57 8.19 -0.32
CA ALA A 568 20.74 8.99 -0.66
C ALA A 568 20.35 10.33 -1.28
N VAL A 569 19.43 10.34 -2.28
CA VAL A 569 18.98 11.61 -2.89
C VAL A 569 18.35 12.54 -1.86
N ILE A 570 17.48 12.00 -0.99
CA ILE A 570 16.84 12.79 0.08
C ILE A 570 17.91 13.41 1.01
N CYS A 571 18.85 12.58 1.48
CA CYS A 571 19.94 13.07 2.34
C CYS A 571 20.84 14.08 1.59
N GLY A 572 21.13 13.86 0.32
CA GLY A 572 21.86 14.79 -0.52
C GLY A 572 21.18 16.15 -0.63
N CYS A 573 19.88 16.17 -0.91
CA CYS A 573 19.11 17.42 -0.93
C CYS A 573 19.08 18.10 0.43
N ASN A 574 18.90 17.37 1.53
CA ASN A 574 18.94 17.89 2.89
C ASN A 574 20.31 18.48 3.26
N ALA A 575 21.38 17.93 2.70
CA ALA A 575 22.74 18.44 2.86
C ALA A 575 23.09 19.59 1.89
N CYS A 576 22.14 20.03 1.06
CA CYS A 576 22.33 21.00 -0.03
C CYS A 576 23.31 20.52 -1.12
N LEU A 577 23.43 19.21 -1.34
CA LEU A 577 24.24 18.58 -2.40
C LEU A 577 23.36 18.27 -3.63
N PHE A 578 22.62 19.26 -4.12
CA PHE A 578 21.58 19.07 -5.13
C PHE A 578 22.13 18.53 -6.45
N ARG A 579 23.26 19.09 -6.90
CA ARG A 579 23.89 18.68 -8.17
C ARG A 579 24.42 17.23 -8.08
N GLU A 580 25.12 16.86 -7.01
CA GLU A 580 25.61 15.50 -6.80
C GLU A 580 24.43 14.53 -6.70
N ALA A 581 23.39 14.86 -5.91
CA ALA A 581 22.20 14.02 -5.76
C ALA A 581 21.51 13.76 -7.10
N LEU A 582 21.43 14.77 -7.97
CA LEU A 582 20.81 14.66 -9.29
C LEU A 582 21.70 13.87 -10.27
N HIS A 583 22.96 14.28 -10.44
CA HIS A 583 23.83 13.78 -11.51
C HIS A 583 24.62 12.52 -11.18
N GLU A 584 24.87 12.22 -9.90
CA GLU A 584 25.57 11.00 -9.52
C GLU A 584 24.63 9.86 -9.11
N VAL A 585 23.42 10.20 -8.62
CA VAL A 585 22.50 9.20 -8.10
C VAL A 585 21.19 9.13 -8.88
N TYR A 586 20.42 10.25 -8.95
CA TYR A 586 19.06 10.21 -9.51
C TYR A 586 19.06 9.84 -10.98
N ILE A 587 19.75 10.60 -11.82
CA ILE A 587 19.76 10.37 -13.28
C ILE A 587 20.44 9.05 -13.64
N PRO A 588 21.71 8.76 -13.24
CA PRO A 588 22.42 7.58 -13.74
C PRO A 588 22.00 6.26 -13.09
N ARG A 589 21.67 6.24 -11.80
CA ARG A 589 21.46 5.01 -11.05
C ARG A 589 19.98 4.67 -10.83
N ILE A 590 19.11 5.68 -10.63
CA ILE A 590 17.67 5.49 -10.42
C ILE A 590 16.95 5.50 -11.76
N GLN A 591 17.10 6.57 -12.55
CA GLN A 591 16.43 6.72 -13.86
C GLN A 591 17.12 5.96 -14.97
N ARG A 592 18.45 5.79 -14.90
CA ARG A 592 19.29 5.22 -15.95
C ARG A 592 19.19 5.99 -17.27
N GLY A 593 19.35 7.32 -17.14
CA GLY A 593 19.21 8.25 -18.26
C GLY A 593 17.78 8.24 -18.82
N ASN A 594 17.65 8.20 -20.12
CA ASN A 594 16.37 8.23 -20.84
C ASN A 594 15.52 6.95 -20.67
N ALA A 595 16.06 5.88 -20.08
CA ALA A 595 15.31 4.64 -19.85
C ALA A 595 14.16 4.80 -18.86
N ASN A 596 14.21 5.82 -17.99
CA ASN A 596 13.23 6.09 -16.93
C ASN A 596 12.87 4.81 -16.15
N PHE A 597 13.93 4.02 -15.81
CA PHE A 597 13.83 2.63 -15.36
C PHE A 597 12.94 2.46 -14.13
N ALA A 598 13.13 3.33 -13.13
CA ALA A 598 12.38 3.23 -11.88
C ALA A 598 10.88 3.48 -12.09
N ALA A 599 10.50 4.44 -12.93
CA ALA A 599 9.10 4.73 -13.22
C ALA A 599 8.44 3.66 -14.12
N ARG A 600 9.18 3.20 -15.17
CA ARG A 600 8.60 2.31 -16.21
C ARG A 600 8.66 0.83 -15.86
N ARG A 601 9.77 0.37 -15.27
CA ARG A 601 9.98 -1.04 -14.95
C ARG A 601 9.58 -1.42 -13.54
N LEU A 602 9.75 -0.49 -12.58
CA LEU A 602 9.42 -0.76 -11.18
C LEU A 602 8.09 -0.13 -10.76
N GLY A 603 7.49 0.74 -11.59
CA GLY A 603 6.24 1.43 -11.24
C GLY A 603 6.39 2.46 -10.10
N ALA A 604 7.61 2.86 -9.75
CA ALA A 604 7.93 3.60 -8.54
C ALA A 604 7.60 5.10 -8.58
N ARG A 605 6.61 5.54 -9.39
CA ARG A 605 6.28 6.97 -9.61
C ARG A 605 6.02 7.73 -8.33
N ALA A 606 5.29 7.14 -7.38
CA ALA A 606 5.00 7.77 -6.10
C ALA A 606 6.25 8.01 -5.26
N ALA A 607 7.15 7.02 -5.20
CA ALA A 607 8.43 7.16 -4.52
C ALA A 607 9.33 8.20 -5.19
N LEU A 608 9.34 8.24 -6.53
CA LEU A 608 10.10 9.22 -7.30
C LEU A 608 9.58 10.64 -7.08
N LEU A 609 8.26 10.84 -7.06
CA LEU A 609 7.65 12.13 -6.76
C LEU A 609 8.04 12.60 -5.36
N SER A 610 8.04 11.70 -4.38
CA SER A 610 8.49 11.98 -3.02
C SER A 610 9.94 12.45 -2.96
N VAL A 611 10.81 11.78 -3.70
CA VAL A 611 12.23 12.17 -3.79
C VAL A 611 12.40 13.51 -4.49
N LEU A 612 11.69 13.72 -5.61
CA LEU A 612 11.73 14.98 -6.36
C LEU A 612 11.25 16.19 -5.53
N ALA A 613 10.30 15.99 -4.60
CA ALA A 613 9.81 17.05 -3.72
C ALA A 613 10.93 17.75 -2.94
N HIS A 614 12.06 17.04 -2.67
CA HIS A 614 13.20 17.61 -1.95
C HIS A 614 14.07 18.57 -2.81
N PHE A 615 13.83 18.61 -4.11
CA PHE A 615 14.43 19.60 -5.01
C PHE A 615 13.62 20.90 -5.11
N PHE A 616 12.48 21.01 -4.40
CA PHE A 616 11.62 22.16 -4.41
C PHE A 616 11.64 22.94 -3.08
N GLU A 617 11.54 24.26 -3.14
CA GLU A 617 11.50 25.12 -1.96
C GLU A 617 10.22 24.89 -1.14
N HIS A 618 10.35 24.39 0.08
CA HIS A 618 9.22 24.19 1.01
C HIS A 618 8.02 23.45 0.42
N GLY A 619 8.24 22.59 -0.58
CA GLY A 619 7.18 21.85 -1.27
C GLY A 619 6.39 22.65 -2.30
N HIS A 620 6.86 23.83 -2.70
CA HIS A 620 6.30 24.65 -3.77
C HIS A 620 6.71 24.12 -5.15
N TRP A 621 5.87 23.36 -5.78
CA TRP A 621 6.13 22.65 -7.04
C TRP A 621 6.48 23.56 -8.24
N GLY A 622 6.25 24.85 -8.15
CA GLY A 622 6.70 25.82 -9.16
C GLY A 622 8.09 26.41 -8.89
N SER A 623 8.71 26.12 -7.75
CA SER A 623 9.95 26.75 -7.31
C SER A 623 11.06 25.73 -7.05
N PRO A 624 11.69 25.17 -8.11
CA PRO A 624 12.83 24.28 -7.91
C PRO A 624 14.01 25.09 -7.33
N ILE A 625 14.73 24.46 -6.38
CA ILE A 625 15.86 25.10 -5.69
C ILE A 625 16.95 25.47 -6.70
N GLY A 626 17.30 26.75 -6.74
CA GLY A 626 18.37 27.26 -7.63
C GLY A 626 19.75 27.25 -6.99
N ASN A 627 19.81 27.58 -5.70
CA ASN A 627 21.07 27.79 -4.98
C ASN A 627 21.38 26.63 -4.06
N GLY A 628 22.48 25.93 -4.30
CA GLY A 628 23.05 24.91 -3.41
C GLY A 628 24.22 25.42 -2.58
N ALA A 629 24.94 24.52 -1.91
CA ALA A 629 26.27 24.79 -1.39
C ALA A 629 27.22 25.16 -2.54
N GLU A 630 28.40 25.67 -2.24
CA GLU A 630 29.37 26.05 -3.28
C GLU A 630 29.58 24.92 -4.29
N GLY A 631 29.34 25.19 -5.59
CA GLY A 631 29.39 24.20 -6.67
C GLY A 631 28.19 23.24 -6.77
N GLN A 632 27.16 23.37 -5.92
CA GLN A 632 25.97 22.50 -5.91
C GLN A 632 24.72 23.20 -6.46
N SER A 633 24.84 24.35 -7.04
CA SER A 633 23.73 25.06 -7.69
C SER A 633 23.24 24.28 -8.91
N LEU A 634 21.93 24.14 -9.04
CA LEU A 634 21.28 23.50 -10.20
C LEU A 634 21.25 24.47 -11.38
N SER A 635 21.65 24.02 -12.55
CA SER A 635 21.54 24.78 -13.80
C SER A 635 20.07 25.01 -14.19
N ALA A 636 19.83 25.87 -15.16
CA ALA A 636 18.48 26.08 -15.69
C ALA A 636 17.94 24.78 -16.34
N GLU A 637 18.79 24.02 -17.00
CA GLU A 637 18.46 22.72 -17.60
C GLU A 637 18.11 21.67 -16.54
N ASP A 638 18.86 21.63 -15.42
CA ASP A 638 18.58 20.74 -14.29
C ASP A 638 17.20 21.03 -13.69
N ARG A 639 16.91 22.30 -13.46
CA ARG A 639 15.61 22.75 -12.94
C ARG A 639 14.48 22.42 -13.90
N LEU A 640 14.70 22.62 -15.20
CA LEU A 640 13.73 22.26 -16.23
C LEU A 640 13.47 20.75 -16.24
N PHE A 641 14.52 19.91 -16.16
CA PHE A 641 14.38 18.46 -16.07
C PHE A 641 13.55 18.05 -14.84
N ILE A 642 13.83 18.62 -13.68
CA ILE A 642 13.11 18.32 -12.42
C ILE A 642 11.64 18.72 -12.54
N LEU A 643 11.32 19.89 -13.12
CA LEU A 643 9.96 20.37 -13.32
C LEU A 643 9.17 19.46 -14.25
N MET A 644 9.75 19.06 -15.37
CA MET A 644 9.09 18.18 -16.35
C MET A 644 8.82 16.79 -15.77
N GLN A 645 9.77 16.23 -15.04
CA GLN A 645 9.57 14.93 -14.35
C GLN A 645 8.53 15.03 -13.24
N ALA A 646 8.54 16.08 -12.45
CA ALA A 646 7.56 16.31 -11.40
C ALA A 646 6.15 16.48 -11.98
N GLN A 647 6.01 17.25 -13.05
CA GLN A 647 4.74 17.45 -13.76
C GLN A 647 4.15 16.11 -14.22
N GLU A 648 4.94 15.23 -14.87
CA GLU A 648 4.52 13.93 -15.34
C GLU A 648 3.99 13.07 -14.17
N TYR A 649 4.75 12.96 -13.07
CA TYR A 649 4.36 12.15 -11.94
C TYR A 649 3.17 12.74 -11.16
N LEU A 650 3.03 14.06 -11.09
CA LEU A 650 1.88 14.73 -10.49
C LEU A 650 0.59 14.42 -11.26
N ILE A 651 0.64 14.47 -12.59
CA ILE A 651 -0.49 14.11 -13.46
C ILE A 651 -0.89 12.65 -13.23
N ASP A 652 0.08 11.73 -13.21
CA ASP A 652 -0.17 10.30 -13.02
C ASP A 652 -0.76 9.98 -11.64
N ILE A 653 -0.35 10.70 -10.59
CA ILE A 653 -0.72 10.39 -9.20
C ILE A 653 -1.93 11.20 -8.74
N ARG A 654 -1.99 12.51 -9.07
CA ARG A 654 -3.03 13.44 -8.60
C ARG A 654 -4.12 13.73 -9.63
N GLY A 655 -3.90 13.34 -10.88
CA GLY A 655 -4.82 13.51 -11.99
C GLY A 655 -4.50 14.70 -12.89
N LEU A 656 -5.20 14.72 -14.03
CA LEU A 656 -4.99 15.68 -15.13
C LEU A 656 -5.25 17.16 -14.73
N ALA A 657 -6.14 17.40 -13.76
CA ALA A 657 -6.48 18.74 -13.27
C ALA A 657 -5.73 19.12 -11.98
N ALA A 658 -4.57 18.49 -11.69
CA ALA A 658 -3.76 18.81 -10.53
C ALA A 658 -3.14 20.23 -10.63
N PRO A 659 -3.44 21.15 -9.70
CA PRO A 659 -2.90 22.52 -9.77
C PRO A 659 -1.39 22.56 -9.58
N GLU A 660 -0.80 21.59 -8.88
CA GLU A 660 0.65 21.48 -8.73
C GLU A 660 1.35 21.13 -10.05
N ALA A 661 0.71 20.34 -10.91
CA ALA A 661 1.24 20.05 -12.24
C ALA A 661 1.22 21.30 -13.13
N LEU A 662 0.19 22.15 -12.99
CA LEU A 662 0.16 23.47 -13.66
C LEU A 662 1.32 24.35 -13.22
N LEU A 663 1.59 24.46 -11.91
CA LEU A 663 2.71 25.25 -11.39
C LEU A 663 4.06 24.78 -11.96
N CYS A 664 4.27 23.46 -12.04
CA CYS A 664 5.46 22.89 -12.69
C CYS A 664 5.55 23.33 -14.17
N SER A 665 4.45 23.22 -14.92
CA SER A 665 4.45 23.54 -16.37
C SER A 665 4.61 25.03 -16.64
N GLU A 666 4.07 25.92 -15.81
CA GLU A 666 4.27 27.38 -15.93
C GLU A 666 5.73 27.75 -15.70
N SER A 667 6.35 27.20 -14.66
CA SER A 667 7.77 27.44 -14.37
C SER A 667 8.68 26.80 -15.41
N ALA A 668 8.32 25.61 -15.93
CA ALA A 668 9.03 24.99 -17.03
C ALA A 668 8.98 25.82 -18.31
N ALA A 669 7.82 26.37 -18.67
CA ALA A 669 7.67 27.24 -19.84
C ALA A 669 8.52 28.51 -19.72
N ALA A 670 8.55 29.13 -18.53
CA ALA A 670 9.41 30.32 -18.29
C ALA A 670 10.90 30.00 -18.44
N LEU A 671 11.36 28.84 -17.96
CA LEU A 671 12.73 28.38 -18.16
C LEU A 671 13.03 28.06 -19.63
N CYS A 672 12.11 27.41 -20.34
CA CYS A 672 12.27 27.08 -21.76
C CYS A 672 12.47 28.36 -22.60
N HIS A 673 11.73 29.43 -22.31
CA HIS A 673 11.97 30.74 -22.96
C HIS A 673 13.37 31.25 -22.69
N SER A 674 13.88 31.13 -21.46
CA SER A 674 15.22 31.58 -21.11
C SER A 674 16.35 30.74 -21.72
N LEU A 675 16.05 29.48 -22.05
CA LEU A 675 17.00 28.50 -22.62
C LEU A 675 16.88 28.39 -24.17
N ASP A 676 15.95 29.12 -24.77
CA ASP A 676 15.62 29.02 -26.21
C ASP A 676 15.29 27.57 -26.63
N ASN A 677 14.62 26.85 -25.74
CA ASN A 677 14.27 25.44 -25.97
C ASN A 677 12.79 25.27 -26.37
N THR A 678 12.51 25.53 -27.65
CA THR A 678 11.15 25.54 -28.20
C THR A 678 10.48 24.17 -28.11
N ARG A 679 11.22 23.04 -28.22
CA ARG A 679 10.65 21.69 -28.10
C ARG A 679 10.07 21.45 -26.72
N LEU A 680 10.83 21.69 -25.66
CA LEU A 680 10.35 21.51 -24.30
C LEU A 680 9.30 22.55 -23.92
N LEU A 681 9.34 23.75 -24.53
CA LEU A 681 8.31 24.77 -24.39
C LEU A 681 6.94 24.23 -24.88
N CYS A 682 6.90 23.61 -26.06
CA CYS A 682 5.66 23.01 -26.59
C CYS A 682 5.08 21.98 -25.62
N LEU A 683 5.92 21.12 -25.03
CA LEU A 683 5.49 20.11 -24.07
C LEU A 683 4.99 20.72 -22.73
N ALA A 684 5.64 21.76 -22.24
CA ALA A 684 5.17 22.49 -21.07
C ALA A 684 3.82 23.18 -21.33
N LEU A 685 3.68 23.85 -22.48
CA LEU A 685 2.42 24.48 -22.89
C LEU A 685 1.30 23.46 -23.09
N ARG A 686 1.63 22.23 -23.53
CA ARG A 686 0.68 21.14 -23.61
C ARG A 686 0.10 20.80 -22.23
N GLY A 687 0.92 20.73 -21.21
CA GLY A 687 0.45 20.51 -19.83
C GLY A 687 -0.49 21.62 -19.36
N GLN A 688 -0.17 22.88 -19.68
CA GLN A 688 -1.04 24.02 -19.38
C GLN A 688 -2.36 23.95 -20.18
N TRP A 689 -2.31 23.53 -21.43
CA TRP A 689 -3.49 23.34 -22.27
C TRP A 689 -4.44 22.31 -21.69
N VAL A 690 -3.93 21.14 -21.29
CA VAL A 690 -4.75 20.07 -20.66
C VAL A 690 -5.44 20.60 -19.40
N TYR A 691 -4.69 21.26 -18.52
CA TYR A 691 -5.26 21.84 -17.32
C TYR A 691 -6.34 22.89 -17.65
N THR A 692 -6.06 23.85 -18.56
CA THR A 692 -7.01 24.88 -18.99
C THR A 692 -8.27 24.28 -19.60
N LEU A 693 -8.13 23.28 -20.46
CA LEU A 693 -9.28 22.58 -21.06
C LEU A 693 -10.19 21.96 -20.00
N LEU A 694 -9.63 21.37 -18.95
CA LEU A 694 -10.40 20.70 -17.92
C LEU A 694 -11.02 21.65 -16.88
N THR A 695 -10.44 22.82 -16.63
CA THR A 695 -10.77 23.67 -15.48
C THR A 695 -11.23 25.08 -15.83
N ASP A 696 -11.12 25.49 -17.08
CA ASP A 696 -11.42 26.87 -17.52
C ASP A 696 -12.30 26.87 -18.78
N LYS A 697 -12.27 27.94 -19.53
CA LYS A 697 -13.02 28.14 -20.78
C LYS A 697 -12.37 27.38 -21.95
N ALA A 698 -13.20 26.74 -22.77
CA ALA A 698 -12.76 26.06 -23.98
C ALA A 698 -12.05 27.02 -25.00
N SER A 699 -12.46 28.31 -25.05
CA SER A 699 -11.78 29.32 -25.87
C SER A 699 -10.37 29.62 -25.39
N ALA A 700 -10.12 29.64 -24.08
CA ALA A 700 -8.79 29.83 -23.53
C ALA A 700 -7.87 28.62 -23.83
N ALA A 701 -8.43 27.40 -23.79
CA ALA A 701 -7.72 26.21 -24.24
C ALA A 701 -7.37 26.27 -25.73
N LEU A 702 -8.30 26.74 -26.58
CA LEU A 702 -8.03 26.92 -28.00
C LEU A 702 -6.88 27.92 -28.26
N GLN A 703 -6.85 29.06 -27.57
CA GLN A 703 -5.73 30.03 -27.68
C GLN A 703 -4.37 29.37 -27.33
N ARG A 704 -4.31 28.52 -26.29
CA ARG A 704 -3.09 27.79 -25.97
C ARG A 704 -2.73 26.75 -27.04
N ALA A 705 -3.71 26.06 -27.60
CA ALA A 705 -3.51 25.12 -28.70
C ALA A 705 -2.97 25.84 -29.97
N GLU A 706 -3.46 27.02 -30.30
CA GLU A 706 -2.94 27.85 -31.37
C GLU A 706 -1.49 28.31 -31.14
N GLN A 707 -1.16 28.64 -29.90
CA GLN A 707 0.22 28.98 -29.51
C GLN A 707 1.15 27.78 -29.69
N ILE A 708 0.73 26.56 -29.25
CA ILE A 708 1.48 25.33 -29.44
C ILE A 708 1.68 25.04 -30.93
N ASN A 709 0.63 25.23 -31.75
CA ASN A 709 0.69 25.01 -33.18
C ASN A 709 1.66 25.95 -33.89
N SER A 710 1.67 27.22 -33.55
CA SER A 710 2.62 28.19 -34.10
C SER A 710 4.07 27.77 -33.83
N LEU A 711 4.38 27.39 -32.58
CA LEU A 711 5.70 26.92 -32.18
C LEU A 711 6.09 25.60 -32.85
N ALA A 712 5.14 24.67 -32.99
CA ALA A 712 5.39 23.37 -33.63
C ALA A 712 5.73 23.51 -35.12
N GLN A 713 5.07 24.45 -35.82
CA GLN A 713 5.34 24.73 -37.22
C GLN A 713 6.75 25.32 -37.46
N GLU A 714 7.28 26.06 -36.49
CA GLU A 714 8.64 26.60 -36.56
C GLU A 714 9.73 25.53 -36.44
N GLN A 715 9.40 24.39 -35.81
CA GLN A 715 10.37 23.34 -35.50
C GLN A 715 10.48 22.25 -36.56
N ASP A 716 9.54 22.15 -37.51
CA ASP A 716 9.44 21.08 -38.53
C ASP A 716 9.54 19.67 -37.92
N ASP A 717 8.99 19.49 -36.70
CA ASP A 717 8.97 18.23 -35.96
C ASP A 717 7.58 17.58 -36.08
N PRO A 718 7.46 16.44 -36.77
CA PRO A 718 6.19 15.75 -36.95
C PRO A 718 5.50 15.39 -35.65
N THR A 719 6.28 15.07 -34.60
CA THR A 719 5.74 14.71 -33.28
C THR A 719 5.05 15.90 -32.64
N LEU A 720 5.71 17.06 -32.63
CA LEU A 720 5.13 18.29 -32.09
C LEU A 720 3.92 18.73 -32.93
N THR A 721 3.93 18.52 -34.23
CA THR A 721 2.80 18.85 -35.11
C THR A 721 1.57 18.00 -34.77
N ILE A 722 1.74 16.68 -34.49
CA ILE A 722 0.65 15.82 -34.04
C ILE A 722 0.07 16.29 -32.69
N GLU A 723 0.95 16.65 -31.74
CA GLU A 723 0.55 17.17 -30.43
C GLU A 723 -0.26 18.48 -30.56
N ALA A 724 0.18 19.37 -31.44
CA ALA A 724 -0.50 20.63 -31.71
C ALA A 724 -1.88 20.41 -32.37
N TYR A 725 -1.94 19.54 -33.36
CA TYR A 725 -3.20 19.24 -34.04
C TYR A 725 -4.20 18.48 -33.15
N ASP A 726 -3.72 17.63 -32.23
CA ASP A 726 -4.55 17.00 -31.20
C ASP A 726 -5.16 18.06 -30.25
N ALA A 727 -4.35 19.02 -29.79
CA ALA A 727 -4.82 20.08 -28.91
C ALA A 727 -5.84 21.00 -29.64
N LEU A 728 -5.59 21.36 -30.89
CA LEU A 728 -6.51 22.15 -31.70
C LEU A 728 -7.82 21.42 -31.94
N ALA A 729 -7.74 20.18 -32.42
CA ALA A 729 -8.92 19.38 -32.72
C ALA A 729 -9.80 19.15 -31.49
N CYS A 730 -9.18 18.83 -30.38
CA CYS A 730 -9.89 18.62 -29.11
C CYS A 730 -10.60 19.91 -28.67
N SER A 731 -9.91 21.05 -28.67
CA SER A 731 -10.51 22.34 -28.29
C SER A 731 -11.67 22.75 -29.21
N LEU A 732 -11.50 22.62 -30.53
CA LEU A 732 -12.54 22.92 -31.53
C LEU A 732 -13.75 22.01 -31.39
N TYR A 733 -13.56 20.72 -31.13
CA TYR A 733 -14.62 19.78 -30.87
C TYR A 733 -15.49 20.21 -29.68
N TRP A 734 -14.87 20.55 -28.56
CA TRP A 734 -15.58 21.02 -27.36
C TRP A 734 -16.32 22.36 -27.56
N LEU A 735 -15.84 23.20 -28.48
CA LEU A 735 -16.53 24.42 -28.91
C LEU A 735 -17.68 24.14 -29.89
N GLY A 736 -17.77 22.94 -30.45
CA GLY A 736 -18.81 22.54 -31.40
C GLY A 736 -18.47 22.77 -32.86
N ASP A 737 -17.21 23.03 -33.22
CA ASP A 737 -16.73 23.09 -34.62
C ASP A 737 -16.18 21.73 -35.06
N PHE A 738 -17.12 20.83 -35.42
CA PHE A 738 -16.80 19.46 -35.79
C PHE A 738 -16.06 19.33 -37.13
N GLU A 739 -16.26 20.27 -38.04
CA GLU A 739 -15.62 20.26 -39.36
C GLU A 739 -14.14 20.58 -39.23
N ALA A 740 -13.81 21.64 -38.51
CA ALA A 740 -12.41 22.00 -38.22
C ALA A 740 -11.69 20.94 -37.38
N ALA A 741 -12.35 20.41 -36.35
CA ALA A 741 -11.84 19.32 -35.54
C ALA A 741 -11.45 18.11 -36.40
N ARG A 742 -12.33 17.67 -37.30
CA ARG A 742 -12.09 16.58 -38.27
C ARG A 742 -10.89 16.88 -39.17
N GLN A 743 -10.77 18.10 -39.67
CA GLN A 743 -9.66 18.48 -40.56
C GLN A 743 -8.30 18.33 -39.85
N TYR A 744 -8.17 18.81 -38.60
CA TYR A 744 -6.92 18.67 -37.84
C TYR A 744 -6.62 17.24 -37.46
N THR A 745 -7.62 16.47 -37.00
CA THR A 745 -7.44 15.04 -36.66
C THR A 745 -7.04 14.23 -37.88
N THR A 746 -7.65 14.44 -39.03
CA THR A 746 -7.29 13.74 -40.28
C THR A 746 -5.83 14.02 -40.65
N ARG A 747 -5.38 15.27 -40.57
CA ARG A 747 -3.97 15.62 -40.85
C ARG A 747 -3.01 14.99 -39.83
N ALA A 748 -3.35 15.01 -38.55
CA ALA A 748 -2.56 14.38 -37.49
C ALA A 748 -2.40 12.88 -37.73
N VAL A 749 -3.51 12.19 -38.02
CA VAL A 749 -3.50 10.75 -38.33
C VAL A 749 -2.71 10.42 -39.58
N GLN A 750 -2.77 11.25 -40.64
CA GLN A 750 -1.95 11.09 -41.84
C GLN A 750 -0.45 11.18 -41.51
N ILE A 751 -0.04 12.19 -40.72
CA ILE A 751 1.36 12.35 -40.32
C ILE A 751 1.78 11.14 -39.46
N TRP A 752 0.95 10.73 -38.52
CA TRP A 752 1.23 9.58 -37.65
C TRP A 752 1.42 8.28 -38.42
N ARG A 753 0.58 8.01 -39.42
CA ARG A 753 0.68 6.82 -40.30
C ARG A 753 1.87 6.86 -41.26
N SER A 754 2.24 8.04 -41.77
CA SER A 754 3.35 8.18 -42.72
C SER A 754 4.71 8.18 -42.08
N GLY A 755 4.82 8.59 -40.86
CA GLY A 755 6.04 8.56 -40.06
C GLY A 755 6.17 7.18 -39.42
N ASN A 756 7.32 6.56 -39.53
CA ASN A 756 7.72 5.40 -38.71
C ASN A 756 7.99 5.89 -37.27
N LEU A 757 7.10 6.79 -36.80
CA LEU A 757 7.13 7.35 -35.44
C LEU A 757 6.83 6.20 -34.50
N GLN A 758 7.88 5.66 -33.88
CA GLN A 758 7.73 4.79 -32.72
C GLN A 758 6.79 5.54 -31.75
N PRO A 759 5.71 4.91 -31.29
CA PRO A 759 4.88 5.55 -30.26
C PRO A 759 5.84 5.97 -29.17
N ASP A 760 5.91 7.26 -28.93
CA ASP A 760 6.79 7.78 -27.89
C ASP A 760 6.20 7.23 -26.57
N VAL A 761 6.78 6.12 -26.11
CA VAL A 761 6.39 5.40 -24.89
C VAL A 761 6.59 6.29 -23.65
N GLN A 762 7.01 7.54 -23.89
CA GLN A 762 7.32 8.51 -22.84
C GLN A 762 6.10 9.00 -22.08
N TYR A 763 4.92 9.05 -22.73
CA TYR A 763 3.73 9.62 -22.10
C TYR A 763 2.64 8.58 -21.85
N SER A 764 1.89 8.77 -20.76
CA SER A 764 0.66 8.02 -20.45
C SER A 764 -0.50 8.34 -21.43
N TRP A 765 -0.25 9.19 -22.43
CA TRP A 765 -1.21 9.72 -23.38
C TRP A 765 -0.73 9.47 -24.81
N SER A 766 -1.63 9.01 -25.69
CA SER A 766 -1.32 8.83 -27.11
C SER A 766 -2.11 9.83 -27.97
N PRO A 767 -1.46 10.90 -28.48
CA PRO A 767 -2.12 11.87 -29.34
C PRO A 767 -2.73 11.25 -30.59
N GLY A 768 -2.08 10.25 -31.19
CA GLY A 768 -2.60 9.54 -32.36
C GLY A 768 -3.92 8.82 -32.11
N ILE A 769 -4.02 8.10 -30.98
CA ILE A 769 -5.26 7.44 -30.57
C ILE A 769 -6.34 8.45 -30.23
N ASN A 770 -5.98 9.55 -29.57
CA ASN A 770 -6.90 10.62 -29.25
C ASN A 770 -7.47 11.27 -30.53
N CYS A 771 -6.60 11.58 -31.50
CA CYS A 771 -7.02 12.09 -32.81
C CYS A 771 -7.96 11.14 -33.53
N LEU A 772 -7.70 9.83 -33.58
CA LEU A 772 -8.62 8.86 -34.17
C LEU A 772 -10.00 8.88 -33.48
N GLY A 773 -10.01 8.93 -32.15
CA GLY A 773 -11.26 8.98 -31.40
C GLY A 773 -12.07 10.25 -31.67
N TYR A 774 -11.45 11.45 -31.60
CA TYR A 774 -12.13 12.70 -31.91
C TYR A 774 -12.48 12.83 -33.39
N GLN A 775 -11.72 12.20 -34.28
CA GLN A 775 -12.09 12.09 -35.69
C GLN A 775 -13.42 11.32 -35.86
N ALA A 776 -13.53 10.14 -35.23
CA ALA A 776 -14.73 9.33 -35.26
C ALA A 776 -15.96 10.08 -34.69
N LEU A 777 -15.79 10.77 -33.54
CA LEU A 777 -16.85 11.56 -32.96
C LEU A 777 -17.28 12.72 -33.86
N SER A 778 -16.34 13.41 -34.52
CA SER A 778 -16.62 14.48 -35.49
C SER A 778 -17.33 13.96 -36.74
N GLU A 779 -16.88 12.83 -37.28
CA GLU A 779 -17.52 12.13 -38.41
C GLU A 779 -18.99 11.77 -38.11
N TRP A 780 -19.26 11.28 -36.89
CA TRP A 780 -20.63 11.00 -36.44
C TRP A 780 -21.49 12.27 -36.44
N HIS A 781 -21.00 13.38 -35.89
CA HIS A 781 -21.74 14.65 -35.91
C HIS A 781 -22.06 15.12 -37.34
N LEU A 782 -21.07 14.99 -38.24
CA LEU A 782 -21.22 15.35 -39.66
C LEU A 782 -22.10 14.40 -40.46
N GLY A 783 -22.60 13.29 -39.88
CA GLY A 783 -23.44 12.32 -40.49
C GLY A 783 -22.73 11.21 -41.30
N GLU A 784 -21.40 11.10 -41.18
CA GLU A 784 -20.56 10.09 -41.84
C GLU A 784 -20.48 8.80 -41.00
N ILE A 785 -21.62 8.16 -40.77
CA ILE A 785 -21.78 7.06 -39.81
C ILE A 785 -20.88 5.85 -40.10
N VAL A 786 -20.77 5.43 -41.38
CA VAL A 786 -19.95 4.25 -41.74
C VAL A 786 -18.48 4.51 -41.47
N THR A 787 -18.00 5.70 -41.79
CA THR A 787 -16.62 6.11 -41.59
C THR A 787 -16.28 6.18 -40.08
N CYS A 788 -17.18 6.74 -39.27
CA CYS A 788 -16.91 6.86 -37.81
C CYS A 788 -16.77 5.48 -37.14
N HIS A 789 -17.55 4.47 -37.53
CA HIS A 789 -17.40 3.10 -37.02
C HIS A 789 -16.08 2.47 -37.41
N THR A 790 -15.62 2.71 -38.63
CA THR A 790 -14.30 2.24 -39.07
C THR A 790 -13.18 2.89 -38.31
N THR A 791 -13.25 4.21 -38.12
CA THR A 791 -12.26 5.00 -37.42
C THR A 791 -12.14 4.63 -35.93
N ILE A 792 -13.27 4.45 -35.23
CA ILE A 792 -13.25 4.06 -33.82
C ILE A 792 -12.77 2.62 -33.60
N ALA A 793 -13.10 1.69 -34.50
CA ALA A 793 -12.61 0.32 -34.47
C ALA A 793 -11.07 0.26 -34.66
N GLU A 794 -10.56 1.06 -35.58
CA GLU A 794 -9.10 1.22 -35.77
C GLU A 794 -8.45 1.76 -34.50
N ALA A 795 -9.01 2.80 -33.86
CA ALA A 795 -8.50 3.36 -32.60
C ALA A 795 -8.41 2.31 -31.49
N LEU A 796 -9.46 1.51 -31.30
CA LEU A 796 -9.48 0.42 -30.30
C LEU A 796 -8.44 -0.66 -30.59
N THR A 797 -8.29 -1.05 -31.86
CA THR A 797 -7.33 -2.07 -32.27
C THR A 797 -5.90 -1.62 -31.98
N LEU A 798 -5.51 -0.44 -32.44
CA LEU A 798 -4.18 0.12 -32.25
C LEU A 798 -3.89 0.41 -30.76
N ALA A 799 -4.89 0.90 -30.03
CA ALA A 799 -4.75 1.16 -28.60
C ALA A 799 -4.45 -0.12 -27.77
N THR A 800 -5.05 -1.24 -28.17
CA THR A 800 -4.80 -2.56 -27.55
C THR A 800 -3.34 -3.01 -27.72
N GLU A 801 -2.73 -2.69 -28.87
CA GLU A 801 -1.35 -3.03 -29.16
C GLU A 801 -0.34 -2.10 -28.46
N LEU A 802 -0.75 -0.87 -28.12
CA LEU A 802 0.14 0.13 -27.55
C LEU A 802 0.32 -0.05 -26.02
N ASN A 803 -0.69 0.31 -25.23
CA ASN A 803 -0.65 0.20 -23.76
C ASN A 803 -2.04 0.43 -23.15
N ALA A 804 -2.16 0.19 -21.85
CA ALA A 804 -3.42 0.35 -21.13
C ALA A 804 -3.97 1.79 -21.14
N ALA A 805 -3.11 2.81 -21.09
CA ALA A 805 -3.55 4.20 -21.09
C ALA A 805 -4.19 4.60 -22.44
N ALA A 806 -3.58 4.18 -23.55
CA ALA A 806 -4.13 4.34 -24.89
C ALA A 806 -5.49 3.62 -25.03
N LEU A 807 -5.59 2.41 -24.48
CA LEU A 807 -6.85 1.65 -24.52
C LEU A 807 -7.95 2.33 -23.69
N ILE A 808 -7.61 2.88 -22.52
CA ILE A 808 -8.55 3.67 -21.70
C ILE A 808 -9.09 4.88 -22.49
N GLN A 809 -8.22 5.60 -23.21
CA GLN A 809 -8.63 6.71 -24.06
C GLN A 809 -9.60 6.26 -25.17
N ALA A 810 -9.22 5.21 -25.91
CA ALA A 810 -10.04 4.67 -26.99
C ALA A 810 -11.40 4.15 -26.48
N LEU A 811 -11.43 3.42 -25.36
CA LEU A 811 -12.67 2.95 -24.73
C LEU A 811 -13.57 4.09 -24.29
N CYS A 812 -13.00 5.17 -23.72
CA CYS A 812 -13.76 6.35 -23.33
C CYS A 812 -14.46 6.97 -24.54
N LEU A 813 -13.76 7.18 -25.66
CA LEU A 813 -14.30 7.77 -26.88
C LEU A 813 -15.28 6.84 -27.59
N ALA A 814 -15.03 5.52 -27.57
CA ALA A 814 -15.98 4.52 -28.09
C ALA A 814 -17.28 4.49 -27.24
N THR A 815 -17.17 4.67 -25.92
CA THR A 815 -18.34 4.77 -25.03
C THR A 815 -19.15 6.03 -25.34
N HIS A 816 -18.49 7.16 -25.65
CA HIS A 816 -19.16 8.38 -26.13
C HIS A 816 -19.95 8.12 -27.40
N LEU A 817 -19.34 7.44 -28.38
CA LEU A 817 -20.00 7.12 -29.64
C LEU A 817 -21.23 6.23 -29.44
N ALA A 818 -21.10 5.15 -28.67
CA ALA A 818 -22.22 4.25 -28.35
C ALA A 818 -23.36 4.99 -27.63
N PHE A 819 -23.05 5.96 -26.77
CA PHE A 819 -24.04 6.83 -26.15
C PHE A 819 -24.74 7.74 -27.19
N TYR A 820 -24.00 8.32 -28.16
CA TYR A 820 -24.61 9.13 -29.23
C TYR A 820 -25.58 8.35 -30.03
N GLU A 821 -25.32 7.05 -30.25
CA GLU A 821 -26.20 6.13 -30.97
C GLU A 821 -27.35 5.59 -30.14
N ARG A 822 -27.45 6.00 -28.85
CA ARG A 822 -28.49 5.55 -27.94
C ARG A 822 -28.53 4.04 -27.77
N ASN A 823 -27.39 3.38 -27.66
CA ASN A 823 -27.23 1.95 -27.46
C ASN A 823 -26.85 1.60 -26.00
N PRO A 824 -27.85 1.43 -25.07
CA PRO A 824 -27.54 1.18 -23.67
C PRO A 824 -26.73 -0.10 -23.43
N ALA A 825 -26.98 -1.16 -24.21
CA ALA A 825 -26.26 -2.43 -24.06
C ALA A 825 -24.76 -2.25 -24.34
N GLU A 826 -24.39 -1.57 -25.43
CA GLU A 826 -23.01 -1.33 -25.80
C GLU A 826 -22.34 -0.32 -24.85
N VAL A 827 -23.06 0.73 -24.43
CA VAL A 827 -22.58 1.67 -23.40
C VAL A 827 -22.27 0.93 -22.11
N ASN A 828 -23.13 0.04 -21.63
CA ASN A 828 -22.90 -0.74 -20.42
C ASN A 828 -21.67 -1.62 -20.54
N ARG A 829 -21.49 -2.29 -21.68
CA ARG A 829 -20.33 -3.14 -21.95
C ARG A 829 -19.02 -2.33 -21.92
N LEU A 830 -18.95 -1.29 -22.77
CA LEU A 830 -17.74 -0.45 -22.88
C LEU A 830 -17.42 0.31 -21.59
N ALA A 831 -18.43 0.82 -20.88
CA ALA A 831 -18.25 1.50 -19.60
C ALA A 831 -17.78 0.53 -18.52
N SER A 832 -18.22 -0.73 -18.52
CA SER A 832 -17.74 -1.75 -17.59
C SER A 832 -16.27 -2.09 -17.86
N ASP A 833 -15.89 -2.29 -19.13
CA ASP A 833 -14.50 -2.50 -19.54
C ASP A 833 -13.62 -1.29 -19.14
N LEU A 834 -14.13 -0.07 -19.33
CA LEU A 834 -13.47 1.18 -18.94
C LEU A 834 -13.27 1.27 -17.43
N ILE A 835 -14.30 0.99 -16.63
CA ILE A 835 -14.23 1.01 -15.16
C ILE A 835 -13.23 -0.04 -14.67
N GLU A 836 -13.28 -1.25 -15.20
CA GLU A 836 -12.35 -2.32 -14.83
C GLU A 836 -10.89 -1.91 -15.11
N LEU A 837 -10.62 -1.42 -16.31
CA LEU A 837 -9.28 -1.06 -16.73
C LEU A 837 -8.76 0.18 -15.97
N THR A 838 -9.59 1.21 -15.76
CA THR A 838 -9.23 2.41 -15.02
C THR A 838 -9.01 2.14 -13.55
N THR A 839 -9.76 1.23 -12.95
CA THR A 839 -9.57 0.77 -11.58
C THR A 839 -8.22 0.05 -11.45
N ARG A 840 -7.89 -0.86 -12.36
CA ARG A 840 -6.60 -1.58 -12.37
C ARG A 840 -5.39 -0.65 -12.49
N HIS A 841 -5.51 0.43 -13.24
CA HIS A 841 -4.40 1.34 -13.56
C HIS A 841 -4.45 2.68 -12.82
N ASN A 842 -5.44 2.86 -11.92
CA ASN A 842 -5.64 4.08 -11.10
C ASN A 842 -5.85 5.36 -11.93
N PHE A 843 -6.61 5.29 -13.02
CA PHE A 843 -7.00 6.47 -13.81
C PHE A 843 -8.33 7.04 -13.30
N ALA A 844 -8.30 7.74 -12.17
CA ALA A 844 -9.49 8.23 -11.47
C ALA A 844 -10.43 9.07 -12.36
N TYR A 845 -9.89 9.95 -13.20
CA TYR A 845 -10.68 10.77 -14.13
C TYR A 845 -11.58 9.91 -15.06
N TYR A 846 -10.98 8.94 -15.74
CA TYR A 846 -11.71 8.07 -16.66
C TYR A 846 -12.65 7.09 -15.95
N MET A 847 -12.34 6.71 -14.73
CA MET A 847 -13.21 5.90 -13.90
C MET A 847 -14.54 6.63 -13.62
N THR A 848 -14.47 7.93 -13.27
CA THR A 848 -15.69 8.73 -13.03
C THR A 848 -16.55 8.84 -14.27
N VAL A 849 -15.92 9.00 -15.43
CA VAL A 849 -16.60 9.01 -16.73
C VAL A 849 -17.29 7.68 -16.98
N GLY A 850 -16.63 6.55 -16.74
CA GLY A 850 -17.20 5.20 -16.86
C GLY A 850 -18.42 5.00 -15.96
N LEU A 851 -18.36 5.43 -14.69
CA LEU A 851 -19.49 5.34 -13.76
C LEU A 851 -20.73 6.09 -14.26
N ILE A 852 -20.54 7.31 -14.77
CA ILE A 852 -21.63 8.13 -15.31
C ILE A 852 -22.27 7.47 -16.54
N TYR A 853 -21.49 6.89 -17.44
CA TYR A 853 -22.01 6.17 -18.60
C TYR A 853 -22.75 4.88 -18.22
N ARG A 854 -22.18 4.09 -17.33
CA ARG A 854 -22.81 2.88 -16.84
C ARG A 854 -24.13 3.20 -16.13
N GLY A 855 -24.14 4.25 -15.30
CA GLY A 855 -25.36 4.70 -14.62
C GLY A 855 -26.45 5.12 -15.59
N TRP A 856 -26.11 5.82 -16.70
CA TRP A 856 -27.08 6.12 -17.76
C TRP A 856 -27.61 4.85 -18.43
N ALA A 857 -26.72 3.89 -18.73
CA ALA A 857 -27.10 2.64 -19.37
C ALA A 857 -28.06 1.80 -18.50
N CYS A 858 -27.79 1.70 -17.18
CA CYS A 858 -28.67 1.06 -16.20
C CYS A 858 -30.04 1.77 -16.15
N SER A 859 -30.06 3.10 -16.10
CA SER A 859 -31.32 3.87 -16.10
C SER A 859 -32.14 3.65 -17.38
N ALA A 860 -31.48 3.67 -18.54
CA ALA A 860 -32.11 3.43 -19.83
C ALA A 860 -32.62 1.98 -19.99
N SER A 861 -32.05 1.03 -19.25
CA SER A 861 -32.49 -0.38 -19.22
C SER A 861 -33.55 -0.68 -18.16
N GLY A 862 -34.01 0.34 -17.39
CA GLY A 862 -35.06 0.23 -16.38
C GLY A 862 -34.59 0.17 -14.94
N GLU A 863 -33.29 0.07 -14.67
CA GLU A 863 -32.68 0.07 -13.32
C GLU A 863 -32.36 1.50 -12.86
N THR A 864 -33.40 2.35 -12.80
CA THR A 864 -33.26 3.80 -12.64
C THR A 864 -32.65 4.20 -11.29
N ALA A 865 -32.95 3.48 -10.19
CA ALA A 865 -32.43 3.80 -8.87
C ALA A 865 -30.90 3.55 -8.77
N GLU A 866 -30.44 2.39 -9.25
CA GLU A 866 -29.02 2.06 -9.31
C GLU A 866 -28.29 3.01 -10.27
N GLY A 867 -28.87 3.23 -11.45
CA GLY A 867 -28.33 4.14 -12.44
C GLY A 867 -28.12 5.55 -11.93
N LEU A 868 -29.09 6.13 -11.21
CA LEU A 868 -28.97 7.45 -10.58
C LEU A 868 -27.87 7.50 -9.53
N SER A 869 -27.76 6.47 -8.69
CA SER A 869 -26.68 6.39 -7.69
C SER A 869 -25.30 6.43 -8.35
N LEU A 870 -25.09 5.63 -9.39
CA LEU A 870 -23.81 5.60 -10.14
C LEU A 870 -23.49 6.95 -10.79
N ILE A 871 -24.49 7.64 -11.38
CA ILE A 871 -24.30 8.95 -12.00
C ILE A 871 -23.94 10.00 -10.93
N GLU A 872 -24.63 10.01 -9.79
CA GLU A 872 -24.39 10.97 -8.71
C GLU A 872 -23.02 10.77 -8.06
N ASP A 873 -22.62 9.52 -7.84
CA ASP A 873 -21.26 9.19 -7.38
C ASP A 873 -20.21 9.64 -8.40
N GLY A 874 -20.41 9.33 -9.67
CA GLY A 874 -19.52 9.76 -10.74
C GLY A 874 -19.37 11.29 -10.83
N ILE A 875 -20.50 12.03 -10.77
CA ILE A 875 -20.48 13.51 -10.80
C ILE A 875 -19.78 14.09 -9.56
N ARG A 876 -20.01 13.52 -8.38
CA ARG A 876 -19.35 13.94 -7.14
C ARG A 876 -17.83 13.78 -7.23
N GLU A 877 -17.37 12.63 -7.66
CA GLU A 877 -15.94 12.35 -7.83
C GLU A 877 -15.31 13.20 -8.95
N TYR A 878 -16.06 13.42 -10.05
CA TYR A 878 -15.62 14.29 -11.15
C TYR A 878 -15.39 15.73 -10.68
N ARG A 879 -16.32 16.27 -9.87
CA ARG A 879 -16.17 17.59 -9.24
C ARG A 879 -15.00 17.63 -8.25
N ALA A 880 -14.81 16.58 -7.47
CA ALA A 880 -13.71 16.48 -6.53
C ALA A 880 -12.33 16.48 -7.22
N SER A 881 -12.25 16.01 -8.45
CA SER A 881 -11.02 16.09 -9.27
C SER A 881 -10.66 17.51 -9.73
N GLY A 882 -11.54 18.50 -9.54
CA GLY A 882 -11.37 19.87 -10.04
C GLY A 882 -11.79 20.05 -11.51
N SER A 883 -12.17 19.00 -12.21
CA SER A 883 -12.55 19.07 -13.62
C SER A 883 -13.98 19.60 -13.79
N ILE A 884 -14.20 20.45 -14.78
CA ILE A 884 -15.51 21.03 -15.10
C ILE A 884 -15.95 20.77 -16.55
N LEU A 885 -15.02 20.38 -17.43
CA LEU A 885 -15.25 20.23 -18.87
C LEU A 885 -16.47 19.36 -19.23
N GLY A 886 -16.56 18.18 -18.65
CA GLY A 886 -17.61 17.20 -18.91
C GLY A 886 -18.86 17.34 -18.06
N LEU A 887 -18.97 18.34 -17.17
CA LEU A 887 -20.11 18.51 -16.29
C LEU A 887 -21.43 18.76 -17.03
N PRO A 888 -21.51 19.62 -18.06
CA PRO A 888 -22.75 19.82 -18.81
C PRO A 888 -23.29 18.51 -19.36
N PHE A 889 -22.43 17.68 -19.89
CA PHE A 889 -22.76 16.39 -20.46
C PHE A 889 -23.13 15.34 -19.38
N SER A 890 -22.45 15.34 -18.24
CA SER A 890 -22.78 14.46 -17.11
C SER A 890 -24.14 14.81 -16.50
N LEU A 891 -24.43 16.11 -16.35
CA LEU A 891 -25.72 16.59 -15.86
C LEU A 891 -26.85 16.26 -16.81
N THR A 892 -26.62 16.26 -18.14
CA THR A 892 -27.62 15.80 -19.12
C THR A 892 -28.00 14.36 -18.90
N ARG A 893 -27.03 13.45 -18.62
CA ARG A 893 -27.34 12.03 -18.32
C ARG A 893 -28.11 11.90 -17.00
N LYS A 894 -27.75 12.69 -15.99
CA LYS A 894 -28.51 12.77 -14.75
C LYS A 894 -29.95 13.18 -15.04
N ALA A 895 -30.16 14.21 -15.86
CA ALA A 895 -31.50 14.68 -16.24
C ALA A 895 -32.31 13.60 -16.94
N GLU A 896 -31.72 12.87 -17.89
CA GLU A 896 -32.41 11.75 -18.56
C GLU A 896 -32.77 10.65 -17.56
N ALA A 897 -31.87 10.26 -16.66
CA ALA A 897 -32.13 9.24 -15.66
C ALA A 897 -33.25 9.68 -14.68
N LEU A 898 -33.24 10.96 -14.26
CA LEU A 898 -34.30 11.53 -13.42
C LEU A 898 -35.67 11.51 -14.13
N HIS A 899 -35.71 11.85 -15.42
CA HIS A 899 -36.96 11.79 -16.20
C HIS A 899 -37.46 10.35 -16.32
N LEU A 900 -36.60 9.39 -16.55
CA LEU A 900 -36.94 7.97 -16.56
C LEU A 900 -37.44 7.45 -15.21
N ALA A 901 -37.06 8.11 -14.12
CA ALA A 901 -37.56 7.83 -12.76
C ALA A 901 -38.86 8.64 -12.41
N ASP A 902 -39.54 9.25 -13.38
CA ASP A 902 -40.71 10.14 -13.22
C ASP A 902 -40.42 11.41 -12.38
N ARG A 903 -39.13 11.81 -12.22
CA ARG A 903 -38.66 13.02 -11.49
C ARG A 903 -38.36 14.16 -12.47
N THR A 904 -39.29 14.49 -13.38
CA THR A 904 -39.03 15.44 -14.49
C THR A 904 -38.76 16.88 -14.04
N SER A 905 -39.29 17.33 -12.89
CA SER A 905 -38.98 18.65 -12.37
C SER A 905 -37.49 18.76 -11.98
N GLU A 906 -36.92 17.73 -11.33
CA GLU A 906 -35.50 17.66 -10.98
C GLU A 906 -34.63 17.48 -12.23
N ALA A 907 -35.15 16.80 -13.26
CA ALA A 907 -34.47 16.72 -14.56
C ALA A 907 -34.30 18.11 -15.19
N LEU A 908 -35.30 18.98 -15.10
CA LEU A 908 -35.19 20.37 -15.57
C LEU A 908 -34.22 21.19 -14.75
N GLU A 909 -34.11 20.99 -13.45
CA GLU A 909 -33.09 21.61 -12.61
C GLU A 909 -31.69 21.21 -13.04
N ALA A 910 -31.45 19.93 -13.32
CA ALA A 910 -30.18 19.43 -13.84
C ALA A 910 -29.84 20.01 -15.23
N ILE A 911 -30.84 20.20 -16.13
CA ILE A 911 -30.64 20.88 -17.41
C ILE A 911 -30.26 22.35 -17.20
N ASN A 912 -30.93 23.07 -16.29
CA ASN A 912 -30.60 24.47 -15.98
C ASN A 912 -29.18 24.60 -15.43
N GLU A 913 -28.75 23.68 -14.56
CA GLU A 913 -27.39 23.64 -14.07
C GLU A 913 -26.39 23.36 -15.21
N ALA A 914 -26.70 22.45 -16.12
CA ALA A 914 -25.87 22.16 -17.28
C ALA A 914 -25.69 23.37 -18.20
N GLU A 915 -26.77 24.12 -18.47
CA GLU A 915 -26.73 25.36 -19.27
C GLU A 915 -25.87 26.45 -18.62
N ALA A 916 -25.96 26.61 -17.29
CA ALA A 916 -25.11 27.55 -16.55
C ALA A 916 -23.61 27.19 -16.66
N PHE A 917 -23.30 25.89 -16.70
CA PHE A 917 -21.92 25.43 -16.96
C PHE A 917 -21.50 25.72 -18.41
N VAL A 918 -22.37 25.50 -19.42
CA VAL A 918 -22.09 25.81 -20.82
C VAL A 918 -21.76 27.28 -20.99
N GLU A 919 -22.54 28.19 -20.38
CA GLU A 919 -22.28 29.64 -20.42
C GLU A 919 -20.92 29.99 -19.79
N ARG A 920 -20.59 29.37 -18.67
CA ARG A 920 -19.34 29.64 -17.93
C ARG A 920 -18.10 29.09 -18.64
N THR A 921 -18.19 27.87 -19.20
CA THR A 921 -17.04 27.14 -19.77
C THR A 921 -16.92 27.29 -21.28
N GLU A 922 -17.95 27.83 -21.95
CA GLU A 922 -18.08 27.92 -23.41
C GLU A 922 -18.05 26.56 -24.13
N VAL A 923 -18.31 25.48 -23.41
CA VAL A 923 -18.36 24.10 -23.92
C VAL A 923 -19.70 23.88 -24.64
N ARG A 924 -19.74 24.04 -25.98
CA ARG A 924 -20.99 24.13 -26.77
C ARG A 924 -21.37 22.85 -27.52
N TRP A 925 -20.48 21.90 -27.65
CA TRP A 925 -20.68 20.70 -28.49
C TRP A 925 -21.97 19.90 -28.19
N TRP A 926 -22.47 19.94 -26.95
CA TRP A 926 -23.67 19.23 -26.51
C TRP A 926 -24.89 20.14 -26.30
N SER A 927 -24.79 21.44 -26.59
CA SER A 927 -25.87 22.41 -26.37
C SER A 927 -27.13 22.10 -27.13
N ILE A 928 -27.01 21.47 -28.28
CA ILE A 928 -28.13 21.01 -29.10
C ILE A 928 -29.05 20.07 -28.32
N GLU A 929 -28.42 19.10 -27.68
CA GLU A 929 -29.13 18.04 -26.95
C GLU A 929 -29.75 18.55 -25.64
N LEU A 930 -29.08 19.53 -24.99
CA LEU A 930 -29.61 20.23 -23.83
C LEU A 930 -30.97 20.89 -24.18
N HIS A 931 -31.03 21.65 -25.26
CA HIS A 931 -32.26 22.30 -25.69
C HIS A 931 -33.32 21.28 -26.18
N ARG A 932 -32.95 20.21 -26.87
CA ARG A 932 -33.88 19.16 -27.28
C ARG A 932 -34.52 18.50 -26.06
N LEU A 933 -33.70 18.06 -25.06
CA LEU A 933 -34.20 17.43 -23.85
C LEU A 933 -35.02 18.38 -22.99
N ARG A 934 -34.66 19.66 -22.95
CA ARG A 934 -35.45 20.69 -22.30
C ARG A 934 -36.86 20.74 -22.91
N GLY A 935 -36.98 20.73 -24.24
CA GLY A 935 -38.25 20.66 -24.93
C GLY A 935 -39.06 19.41 -24.55
N VAL A 936 -38.42 18.23 -24.48
CA VAL A 936 -39.01 16.98 -24.02
C VAL A 936 -39.54 17.09 -22.59
N PHE A 937 -38.71 17.60 -21.67
CA PHE A 937 -39.11 17.69 -20.25
C PHE A 937 -40.17 18.75 -20.00
N LEU A 938 -40.11 19.91 -20.69
CA LEU A 938 -41.15 20.92 -20.63
C LEU A 938 -42.49 20.39 -21.15
N THR A 939 -42.49 19.56 -22.21
CA THR A 939 -43.67 18.88 -22.71
C THR A 939 -44.25 17.92 -21.67
N ALA A 940 -43.42 17.13 -21.03
CA ALA A 940 -43.86 16.14 -20.04
C ALA A 940 -44.50 16.78 -18.79
N ILE A 941 -44.11 17.99 -18.40
CA ILE A 941 -44.74 18.72 -17.28
C ILE A 941 -45.90 19.61 -17.71
N GLY A 942 -46.25 19.64 -19.01
CA GLY A 942 -47.35 20.48 -19.55
C GLY A 942 -47.03 21.98 -19.48
N ALA A 943 -45.79 22.37 -19.72
CA ALA A 943 -45.36 23.78 -19.70
C ALA A 943 -45.98 24.57 -20.87
N GLU A 944 -45.80 25.88 -20.84
CA GLU A 944 -46.30 26.80 -21.87
C GLU A 944 -45.72 26.43 -23.27
N GLU A 945 -46.59 26.31 -24.27
CA GLU A 945 -46.26 25.89 -25.61
C GLU A 945 -45.15 26.73 -26.26
N SER A 946 -45.15 28.05 -26.06
CA SER A 946 -44.13 28.97 -26.55
C SER A 946 -42.73 28.60 -26.06
N LYS A 947 -42.60 28.11 -24.81
CA LYS A 947 -41.32 27.64 -24.22
C LYS A 947 -40.84 26.32 -24.77
N ILE A 948 -41.81 25.42 -25.00
CA ILE A 948 -41.52 24.10 -25.59
C ILE A 948 -40.99 24.27 -27.03
N GLU A 949 -41.72 25.03 -27.86
CA GLU A 949 -41.37 25.27 -29.25
C GLU A 949 -40.05 26.05 -29.37
N ALA A 950 -39.83 27.07 -28.52
CA ALA A 950 -38.54 27.82 -28.45
C ALA A 950 -37.35 26.88 -28.17
N SER A 951 -37.54 25.88 -27.29
CA SER A 951 -36.46 24.90 -26.96
C SER A 951 -36.14 24.02 -28.17
N PHE A 952 -37.13 23.46 -28.88
CA PHE A 952 -36.88 22.64 -30.08
C PHE A 952 -36.28 23.47 -31.22
N CYS A 953 -36.80 24.68 -31.45
CA CYS A 953 -36.26 25.59 -32.46
C CYS A 953 -34.82 25.98 -32.17
N ALA A 954 -34.45 26.22 -30.89
CA ALA A 954 -33.08 26.49 -30.49
C ALA A 954 -32.19 25.28 -30.78
N ALA A 955 -32.61 24.06 -30.45
CA ALA A 955 -31.87 22.84 -30.75
C ALA A 955 -31.55 22.70 -32.24
N ILE A 956 -32.59 22.85 -33.11
CA ILE A 956 -32.42 22.74 -34.57
C ILE A 956 -31.52 23.84 -35.10
N ARG A 957 -31.67 25.07 -34.62
CA ARG A 957 -30.85 26.20 -35.04
C ARG A 957 -29.37 25.96 -34.71
N ILE A 958 -29.08 25.59 -33.48
CA ILE A 958 -27.71 25.33 -33.05
C ILE A 958 -27.10 24.16 -33.81
N ALA A 959 -27.86 23.10 -34.08
CA ALA A 959 -27.42 21.96 -34.87
C ALA A 959 -26.96 22.35 -36.27
N LYS A 960 -27.72 23.25 -36.94
CA LYS A 960 -27.39 23.83 -38.27
C LYS A 960 -26.13 24.72 -38.19
N GLU A 961 -26.02 25.55 -37.16
CA GLU A 961 -24.83 26.40 -36.95
C GLU A 961 -23.57 25.55 -36.75
N GLN A 962 -23.65 24.43 -36.00
CA GLN A 962 -22.55 23.53 -35.75
C GLN A 962 -22.36 22.48 -36.88
N LYS A 963 -23.20 22.44 -37.89
CA LYS A 963 -23.25 21.43 -38.96
C LYS A 963 -23.37 20.01 -38.42
N SER A 964 -24.01 19.81 -37.27
CA SER A 964 -24.22 18.51 -36.64
C SER A 964 -25.40 17.80 -37.22
N VAL A 965 -25.24 17.18 -38.41
CA VAL A 965 -26.29 16.51 -39.18
C VAL A 965 -26.99 15.42 -38.39
N SER A 966 -26.26 14.62 -37.60
CA SER A 966 -26.85 13.51 -36.83
C SER A 966 -27.77 14.02 -35.71
N ILE A 967 -27.38 15.06 -34.99
CA ILE A 967 -28.23 15.62 -33.91
C ILE A 967 -29.33 16.52 -34.51
N GLU A 968 -29.10 17.21 -35.64
CA GLU A 968 -30.15 17.95 -36.37
C GLU A 968 -31.33 17.05 -36.71
N LYS A 969 -31.05 15.90 -37.35
CA LYS A 969 -32.11 14.92 -37.70
C LYS A 969 -32.85 14.42 -36.44
N ARG A 970 -32.15 14.20 -35.34
CA ARG A 970 -32.74 13.78 -34.06
C ARG A 970 -33.67 14.87 -33.49
N ALA A 971 -33.19 16.13 -33.47
CA ALA A 971 -33.96 17.26 -32.98
C ALA A 971 -35.23 17.52 -33.82
N GLU A 972 -35.09 17.48 -35.15
CA GLU A 972 -36.22 17.60 -36.09
C GLU A 972 -37.24 16.46 -35.93
N ALA A 973 -36.78 15.21 -35.79
CA ALA A 973 -37.66 14.06 -35.54
C ALA A 973 -38.41 14.20 -34.20
N THR A 974 -37.76 14.65 -33.14
CA THR A 974 -38.40 14.87 -31.84
C THR A 974 -39.43 15.97 -31.89
N TYR A 975 -39.11 17.08 -32.57
CA TYR A 975 -40.06 18.21 -32.76
C TYR A 975 -41.26 17.84 -33.66
N ALA A 976 -41.04 17.09 -34.73
CA ALA A 976 -42.10 16.58 -35.59
C ALA A 976 -43.03 15.65 -34.81
N GLU A 977 -42.52 14.81 -33.92
CA GLU A 977 -43.33 13.96 -33.06
C GLU A 977 -44.16 14.77 -32.09
N TYR A 978 -43.59 15.82 -31.45
CA TYR A 978 -44.34 16.76 -30.64
C TYR A 978 -45.49 17.39 -31.41
N CYS A 979 -45.24 17.91 -32.60
CA CYS A 979 -46.30 18.50 -33.46
C CYS A 979 -47.41 17.50 -33.84
N ARG A 980 -47.05 16.24 -34.11
CA ARG A 980 -48.02 15.15 -34.41
C ARG A 980 -48.93 14.85 -33.23
N GLN A 981 -48.34 14.65 -32.03
CA GLN A 981 -49.10 14.36 -30.82
C GLN A 981 -50.02 15.53 -30.41
N LYS A 982 -49.55 16.77 -30.61
CA LYS A 982 -50.33 17.97 -30.39
C LYS A 982 -51.52 18.05 -31.36
N ALA A 983 -51.32 17.77 -32.64
CA ALA A 983 -52.39 17.81 -33.67
C ALA A 983 -53.43 16.72 -33.50
N SER A 984 -53.07 15.55 -32.95
CA SER A 984 -53.98 14.44 -32.72
C SER A 984 -54.97 14.64 -31.56
N GLY A 985 -54.91 15.77 -30.86
CA GLY A 985 -55.92 16.16 -29.89
C GLY A 985 -56.05 15.26 -28.70
N SER A 986 -54.96 14.65 -28.23
CA SER A 986 -54.92 13.80 -27.04
C SER A 986 -55.11 14.66 -25.76
N GLY A 987 -56.28 15.29 -25.62
CA GLY A 987 -56.65 16.02 -24.44
C GLY A 987 -56.77 15.08 -23.25
N GLY A 988 -55.76 15.09 -22.41
CA GLY A 988 -55.70 14.37 -21.14
C GLY A 988 -54.65 13.28 -21.02
N CYS A 989 -53.92 12.89 -22.08
CA CYS A 989 -52.81 11.95 -21.97
C CYS A 989 -51.47 12.72 -22.11
N ALA A 990 -50.58 12.61 -21.16
CA ALA A 990 -49.28 13.25 -21.21
C ALA A 990 -48.54 12.87 -22.51
N ILE A 991 -48.09 13.89 -23.29
CA ILE A 991 -47.28 13.68 -24.48
C ILE A 991 -45.96 13.02 -24.05
N ARG A 992 -45.71 11.79 -24.50
CA ARG A 992 -44.46 11.06 -24.23
C ARG A 992 -43.59 11.12 -25.48
N LEU A 993 -42.50 11.84 -25.40
CA LEU A 993 -41.51 11.93 -26.46
C LEU A 993 -40.35 10.95 -26.17
N PRO A 994 -39.79 10.33 -27.21
CA PRO A 994 -38.61 9.47 -27.03
C PRO A 994 -37.39 10.31 -26.58
N LEU A 995 -36.65 9.81 -25.66
CA LEU A 995 -35.35 10.39 -25.19
C LEU A 995 -34.29 10.34 -26.28
#